data_e3e98106539d01794a76be03a6a11e9f
#
_entry.id   e3e98106539d01794a76be03a6a11e9f
#
_cell.length_a   1.000
_cell.length_b   1.000
_cell.length_c   1.000
_cell.angle_alpha   90.00
_cell.angle_beta   90.00
_cell.angle_gamma   90.00
#
_symmetry.space_group_name_H-M   'P 1'
#
loop_
_entity.id
_entity.type
_entity.pdbx_description
1 polymer ?
#
loop_
_entity_poly.entity_id
_entity_poly.type
_entity_poly.pdbx_seq_one_letter_code
_entity_poly.pdbx_strand_id
1 'polypeptide(L)'
;MNEQYSAMRSNVSMLGKLLGDTIKEALGEHILDRVETIRKLSKSSRAGNEAHRQELLSTLQNLSNDELLPVARAFSQFLNLTNTAEQYHSISPNGEAASNPEALAQLFTRLKDKKLSTKELQNAVSQLSIELVLTAHPTEITRRTLIHKLVEVNTCLSQLDHNDLADYERNKIMRRLRQLVAQSWHTDEIRKNRPSPIDEAKWGFAVVENSLWEGVPAFLREFNEQLENSIDYSLPAEAVPVRFTSWMGGDRDGNPNVTAEITRHVLLLSRWKACDLFTRDIQVLVSELSMTECTPELRERAGGDEVQEPYREIMKQLRSQLMSSQAYLEGRLKGERVLKPHDLLVKNEQLWEPLFACYQSLQACGMSIIANGQLLDTLRRVRCFGVPLVRIDVRQESTRHTEAIAELTRYLGLGDYESWSEADKQAFLIRELNSKRPLVPLKWEPSADTQEVLETCRVIAEAPEGSIAAYVISMARTPSDVLAVHLLLKEAGCPFALPVAPLFETLDDLNNADDVMTQLLNIDWYRGFIQGKQMVMIGYSDSAKDAGVMAASWAQYRAQDALIKTCEKAGVALTLFHGRGGSIGRGGAPAHAALLSQPPGSLKGGLRVTEQGEMIRFKFGLPEVTISSLALYTGAILEANLLPPPEPKKEWRALMDDLSDTSCKMYRGYVRENPDFVPYFRAATPELELGKLPLGSRPAKRKPNGGVESLRAIPWIFAWTQNRLMLPAWLGAGAGLQEAVKAGKQDQLEAMCRDWPFFSTRIAMLEMVFAKADLWLAEYYDQRLVDKSLWPLGQQLRDQLASDIKVVLTIANDAHLMEDLPWIAESIALRNVYTDPLNVLQAELLHRSRQQEHPDARVEQALMVTIAGVAAGMRNTG
;
A
#
# COMPACT_ATOMS: atom_id res chain seq x y z
N MET A 1 -26.39 22.32 4.95
CA MET A 1 -26.04 20.89 5.08
C MET A 1 -26.44 20.20 3.79
N ASN A 2 -25.47 19.78 3.01
CA ASN A 2 -25.64 19.41 1.60
C ASN A 2 -26.51 18.17 1.38
N GLU A 3 -27.50 18.30 0.47
CA GLU A 3 -28.26 17.18 -0.11
C GLU A 3 -27.36 16.11 -0.75
N GLN A 4 -26.15 16.48 -1.13
CA GLN A 4 -25.10 15.74 -1.81
C GLN A 4 -24.67 14.44 -1.09
N TYR A 5 -24.71 14.41 0.27
CA TYR A 5 -24.35 13.24 1.06
C TYR A 5 -25.56 12.45 1.60
N SER A 6 -26.76 12.80 1.14
CA SER A 6 -27.99 12.18 1.64
C SER A 6 -28.06 10.68 1.34
N ALA A 7 -27.59 10.25 0.17
CA ALA A 7 -27.55 8.84 -0.22
C ALA A 7 -26.59 8.02 0.65
N MET A 8 -25.38 8.53 0.89
CA MET A 8 -24.42 7.88 1.80
C MET A 8 -24.97 7.73 3.21
N ARG A 9 -25.54 8.82 3.77
CA ARG A 9 -26.16 8.78 5.11
C ARG A 9 -27.32 7.82 5.19
N SER A 10 -28.11 7.72 4.11
CA SER A 10 -29.22 6.77 4.01
C SER A 10 -28.72 5.33 4.06
N ASN A 11 -27.67 5.00 3.31
CA ASN A 11 -27.06 3.67 3.30
C ASN A 11 -26.45 3.33 4.67
N VAL A 12 -25.72 4.27 5.32
CA VAL A 12 -25.19 4.08 6.67
C VAL A 12 -26.30 3.86 7.67
N SER A 13 -27.39 4.66 7.61
CA SER A 13 -28.54 4.51 8.49
C SER A 13 -29.25 3.17 8.29
N MET A 14 -29.45 2.73 7.06
CA MET A 14 -30.05 1.44 6.72
C MET A 14 -29.22 0.28 7.29
N LEU A 15 -27.90 0.27 7.04
CA LEU A 15 -27.00 -0.77 7.55
C LEU A 15 -26.93 -0.76 9.08
N GLY A 16 -26.93 0.43 9.71
CA GLY A 16 -26.99 0.57 11.17
C GLY A 16 -28.27 0.00 11.77
N LYS A 17 -29.43 0.21 11.11
CA LYS A 17 -30.71 -0.39 11.53
C LYS A 17 -30.67 -1.92 11.44
N LEU A 18 -30.15 -2.49 10.34
CA LEU A 18 -30.00 -3.94 10.18
C LEU A 18 -29.08 -4.54 11.26
N LEU A 19 -28.03 -3.84 11.62
CA LEU A 19 -27.14 -4.25 12.72
C LEU A 19 -27.89 -4.20 14.07
N GLY A 20 -28.64 -3.12 14.35
CA GLY A 20 -29.44 -2.99 15.55
C GLY A 20 -30.47 -4.11 15.68
N ASP A 21 -31.20 -4.42 14.60
CA ASP A 21 -32.17 -5.54 14.56
C ASP A 21 -31.47 -6.88 14.87
N THR A 22 -30.28 -7.09 14.30
CA THR A 22 -29.47 -8.30 14.55
C THR A 22 -29.00 -8.41 16.01
N ILE A 23 -28.56 -7.30 16.61
CA ILE A 23 -28.15 -7.27 18.02
C ILE A 23 -29.35 -7.60 18.93
N LYS A 24 -30.53 -7.01 18.65
CA LYS A 24 -31.75 -7.29 19.38
C LYS A 24 -32.16 -8.76 19.27
N GLU A 25 -32.09 -9.35 18.11
CA GLU A 25 -32.41 -10.77 17.88
C GLU A 25 -31.44 -11.72 18.61
N ALA A 26 -30.13 -11.37 18.62
CA ALA A 26 -29.08 -12.22 19.14
C ALA A 26 -28.91 -12.11 20.67
N LEU A 27 -29.01 -10.90 21.24
CA LEU A 27 -28.63 -10.61 22.63
C LEU A 27 -29.77 -9.96 23.44
N GLY A 28 -30.89 -9.66 22.82
CA GLY A 28 -32.06 -9.03 23.48
C GLY A 28 -32.03 -7.51 23.44
N GLU A 29 -33.17 -6.92 23.87
CA GLU A 29 -33.39 -5.47 23.79
C GLU A 29 -32.49 -4.69 24.73
N HIS A 30 -32.13 -5.26 25.88
CA HIS A 30 -31.29 -4.59 26.90
C HIS A 30 -29.88 -4.22 26.39
N ILE A 31 -29.25 -5.06 25.56
CA ILE A 31 -27.94 -4.74 24.94
C ILE A 31 -28.11 -3.68 23.87
N LEU A 32 -29.14 -3.76 23.03
CA LEU A 32 -29.43 -2.74 22.03
C LEU A 32 -29.67 -1.37 22.70
N ASP A 33 -30.47 -1.31 23.78
CA ASP A 33 -30.72 -0.07 24.53
C ASP A 33 -29.42 0.50 25.11
N ARG A 34 -28.53 -0.37 25.62
CA ARG A 34 -27.22 0.03 26.13
C ARG A 34 -26.38 0.67 25.03
N VAL A 35 -26.27 0.03 23.85
CA VAL A 35 -25.53 0.54 22.69
C VAL A 35 -26.12 1.87 22.22
N GLU A 36 -27.46 1.98 22.11
CA GLU A 36 -28.14 3.21 21.70
C GLU A 36 -27.97 4.35 22.69
N THR A 37 -27.96 4.06 24.00
CA THR A 37 -27.68 5.04 25.04
C THR A 37 -26.26 5.59 24.89
N ILE A 38 -25.26 4.71 24.76
CA ILE A 38 -23.86 5.10 24.57
C ILE A 38 -23.71 5.95 23.30
N ARG A 39 -24.35 5.55 22.19
CA ARG A 39 -24.32 6.29 20.92
C ARG A 39 -24.91 7.69 21.07
N LYS A 40 -26.06 7.84 21.73
CA LYS A 40 -26.70 9.14 21.97
C LYS A 40 -25.84 10.04 22.84
N LEU A 41 -25.26 9.50 23.91
CA LEU A 41 -24.35 10.23 24.78
C LEU A 41 -23.10 10.67 24.04
N SER A 42 -22.49 9.81 23.22
CA SER A 42 -21.35 10.14 22.39
C SER A 42 -21.66 11.28 21.40
N LYS A 43 -22.80 11.20 20.71
CA LYS A 43 -23.24 12.27 19.80
C LYS A 43 -23.44 13.60 20.51
N SER A 44 -24.05 13.59 21.67
CA SER A 44 -24.31 14.81 22.47
C SER A 44 -23.04 15.36 23.08
N SER A 45 -22.13 14.53 23.55
CA SER A 45 -20.79 14.92 24.02
C SER A 45 -20.01 15.64 22.91
N ARG A 46 -20.04 15.16 21.66
CA ARG A 46 -19.45 15.82 20.49
C ARG A 46 -20.09 17.17 20.17
N ALA A 47 -21.36 17.35 20.49
CA ALA A 47 -22.03 18.64 20.35
C ALA A 47 -21.71 19.62 21.51
N GLY A 48 -20.78 19.29 22.42
CA GLY A 48 -20.29 20.14 23.49
C GLY A 48 -21.03 19.99 24.83
N ASN A 49 -21.88 18.95 25.00
CA ASN A 49 -22.57 18.71 26.26
C ASN A 49 -21.67 17.97 27.26
N GLU A 50 -21.11 18.70 28.21
CA GLU A 50 -20.18 18.16 29.22
C GLU A 50 -20.86 17.17 30.18
N ALA A 51 -22.14 17.39 30.56
CA ALA A 51 -22.85 16.47 31.39
C ALA A 51 -23.02 15.09 30.75
N HIS A 52 -23.38 15.05 29.46
CA HIS A 52 -23.47 13.80 28.70
C HIS A 52 -22.10 13.15 28.46
N ARG A 53 -21.04 13.95 28.43
CA ARG A 53 -19.66 13.42 28.38
C ARG A 53 -19.33 12.66 29.66
N GLN A 54 -19.63 13.23 30.84
CA GLN A 54 -19.40 12.56 32.11
C GLN A 54 -20.29 11.31 32.26
N GLU A 55 -21.53 11.38 31.77
CA GLU A 55 -22.42 10.21 31.77
C GLU A 55 -21.93 9.11 30.84
N LEU A 56 -21.35 9.47 29.65
CA LEU A 56 -20.72 8.51 28.77
C LEU A 56 -19.56 7.77 29.45
N LEU A 57 -18.66 8.53 30.09
CA LEU A 57 -17.55 7.96 30.85
C LEU A 57 -18.04 6.98 31.93
N SER A 58 -18.96 7.42 32.77
CA SER A 58 -19.48 6.58 33.85
C SER A 58 -20.21 5.34 33.33
N THR A 59 -20.95 5.45 32.24
CA THR A 59 -21.66 4.33 31.61
C THR A 59 -20.67 3.26 31.12
N LEU A 60 -19.60 3.68 30.42
CA LEU A 60 -18.59 2.75 29.88
C LEU A 60 -17.70 2.15 30.98
N GLN A 61 -17.36 2.92 32.01
CA GLN A 61 -16.60 2.42 33.16
C GLN A 61 -17.35 1.38 33.99
N ASN A 62 -18.69 1.45 34.04
CA ASN A 62 -19.53 0.57 34.80
C ASN A 62 -20.07 -0.63 34.02
N LEU A 63 -19.65 -0.87 32.81
CA LEU A 63 -20.02 -2.07 32.04
C LEU A 63 -19.54 -3.33 32.74
N SER A 64 -20.44 -4.30 32.86
CA SER A 64 -20.11 -5.65 33.36
C SER A 64 -19.22 -6.38 32.35
N ASN A 65 -18.46 -7.37 32.80
CA ASN A 65 -17.58 -8.14 31.91
C ASN A 65 -18.36 -8.83 30.77
N ASP A 66 -19.64 -9.13 30.95
CA ASP A 66 -20.48 -9.73 29.90
C ASP A 66 -20.98 -8.72 28.86
N GLU A 67 -21.04 -7.42 29.22
CA GLU A 67 -21.42 -6.35 28.27
C GLU A 67 -20.25 -5.81 27.44
N LEU A 68 -19.01 -5.97 27.91
CA LEU A 68 -17.81 -5.38 27.26
C LEU A 68 -17.68 -5.78 25.79
N LEU A 69 -17.68 -7.07 25.51
CA LEU A 69 -17.50 -7.59 24.16
C LEU A 69 -18.68 -7.25 23.24
N PRO A 70 -19.95 -7.44 23.62
CA PRO A 70 -21.09 -7.00 22.82
C PRO A 70 -21.07 -5.53 22.45
N VAL A 71 -20.77 -4.64 23.41
CA VAL A 71 -20.68 -3.19 23.15
C VAL A 71 -19.52 -2.87 22.20
N ALA A 72 -18.32 -3.40 22.44
CA ALA A 72 -17.18 -3.20 21.57
C ALA A 72 -17.47 -3.66 20.13
N ARG A 73 -18.08 -4.85 19.98
CA ARG A 73 -18.46 -5.41 18.66
C ARG A 73 -19.50 -4.58 17.95
N ALA A 74 -20.49 -4.06 18.64
CA ALA A 74 -21.53 -3.24 18.03
C ALA A 74 -20.95 -2.00 17.35
N PHE A 75 -20.06 -1.27 18.03
CA PHE A 75 -19.40 -0.09 17.49
C PHE A 75 -18.37 -0.44 16.39
N SER A 76 -17.59 -1.50 16.58
CA SER A 76 -16.63 -1.98 15.58
C SER A 76 -17.31 -2.41 14.27
N GLN A 77 -18.37 -3.21 14.36
CA GLN A 77 -19.16 -3.65 13.21
C GLN A 77 -19.83 -2.48 12.49
N PHE A 78 -20.39 -1.53 13.23
CA PHE A 78 -20.98 -0.34 12.65
C PHE A 78 -19.93 0.46 11.83
N LEU A 79 -18.73 0.65 12.36
CA LEU A 79 -17.65 1.35 11.66
C LEU A 79 -17.21 0.62 10.38
N ASN A 80 -17.16 -0.71 10.39
CA ASN A 80 -16.88 -1.51 9.19
C ASN A 80 -17.98 -1.35 8.12
N LEU A 81 -19.25 -1.38 8.52
CA LEU A 81 -20.38 -1.14 7.62
C LEU A 81 -20.40 0.30 7.08
N THR A 82 -20.07 1.29 7.92
CA THR A 82 -19.92 2.69 7.50
C THR A 82 -18.81 2.84 6.46
N ASN A 83 -17.65 2.25 6.71
CA ASN A 83 -16.54 2.26 5.74
C ASN A 83 -16.92 1.62 4.41
N THR A 84 -17.74 0.57 4.44
CA THR A 84 -18.26 -0.10 3.24
C THR A 84 -19.24 0.80 2.47
N ALA A 85 -20.16 1.47 3.16
CA ALA A 85 -21.10 2.42 2.54
C ALA A 85 -20.37 3.64 1.96
N GLU A 86 -19.35 4.16 2.64
CA GLU A 86 -18.53 5.27 2.13
C GLU A 86 -17.69 4.84 0.91
N GLN A 87 -17.12 3.64 0.93
CA GLN A 87 -16.41 3.09 -0.23
C GLN A 87 -17.35 2.95 -1.42
N TYR A 88 -18.55 2.43 -1.21
CA TYR A 88 -19.56 2.34 -2.25
C TYR A 88 -19.93 3.73 -2.80
N HIS A 89 -20.19 4.69 -1.92
CA HIS A 89 -20.52 6.06 -2.34
C HIS A 89 -19.41 6.71 -3.18
N SER A 90 -18.16 6.40 -2.90
CA SER A 90 -17.01 6.94 -3.65
C SER A 90 -16.94 6.47 -5.10
N ILE A 91 -17.61 5.36 -5.46
CA ILE A 91 -17.64 4.78 -6.81
C ILE A 91 -19.01 4.91 -7.48
N SER A 92 -20.04 5.30 -6.72
CA SER A 92 -21.40 5.50 -7.24
C SER A 92 -21.42 6.64 -8.26
N PRO A 93 -22.24 6.56 -9.33
CA PRO A 93 -22.43 7.65 -10.29
C PRO A 93 -22.83 8.98 -9.65
N ASN A 94 -23.44 8.93 -8.48
CA ASN A 94 -23.84 10.09 -7.69
C ASN A 94 -22.77 10.49 -6.64
N GLY A 95 -21.61 9.81 -6.62
CA GLY A 95 -20.51 10.07 -5.69
C GLY A 95 -19.60 11.19 -6.18
N GLU A 96 -19.09 11.98 -5.25
CA GLU A 96 -18.12 13.07 -5.53
C GLU A 96 -16.68 12.58 -5.71
N ALA A 97 -16.43 11.28 -5.80
CA ALA A 97 -15.07 10.85 -5.95
C ALA A 97 -14.49 11.37 -7.26
N ALA A 98 -13.39 12.08 -7.14
CA ALA A 98 -12.56 12.59 -8.24
C ALA A 98 -11.94 11.48 -9.13
N SER A 99 -12.51 10.31 -9.14
CA SER A 99 -12.09 9.09 -9.84
C SER A 99 -13.06 8.67 -10.94
N ASN A 100 -13.82 9.63 -11.47
CA ASN A 100 -14.69 9.39 -12.62
C ASN A 100 -13.79 9.23 -13.88
N PRO A 101 -14.09 8.30 -14.81
CA PRO A 101 -13.51 8.29 -16.16
C PRO A 101 -13.59 9.66 -16.86
N GLU A 102 -14.61 10.47 -16.58
CA GLU A 102 -14.70 11.88 -17.00
C GLU A 102 -13.49 12.72 -16.53
N ALA A 103 -12.83 12.37 -15.46
CA ALA A 103 -11.64 13.10 -14.99
C ALA A 103 -10.48 13.00 -15.99
N LEU A 104 -10.31 11.87 -16.69
CA LEU A 104 -9.34 11.75 -17.78
C LEU A 104 -9.73 12.59 -18.99
N ALA A 105 -11.01 12.62 -19.37
CA ALA A 105 -11.49 13.46 -20.47
C ALA A 105 -11.29 14.95 -20.15
N GLN A 106 -11.57 15.36 -18.93
CA GLN A 106 -11.32 16.73 -18.45
C GLN A 106 -9.82 17.06 -18.44
N LEU A 107 -8.96 16.11 -18.05
CA LEU A 107 -7.53 16.27 -18.12
C LEU A 107 -7.08 16.52 -19.57
N PHE A 108 -7.49 15.67 -20.52
CA PHE A 108 -7.13 15.86 -21.93
C PHE A 108 -7.63 17.19 -22.49
N THR A 109 -8.81 17.66 -22.09
CA THR A 109 -9.32 18.99 -22.44
C THR A 109 -8.39 20.08 -21.92
N ARG A 110 -8.01 20.04 -20.62
CA ARG A 110 -7.06 21.00 -20.03
C ARG A 110 -5.68 20.97 -20.71
N LEU A 111 -5.18 19.79 -21.06
CA LEU A 111 -3.90 19.63 -21.74
C LEU A 111 -3.93 20.28 -23.15
N LYS A 112 -5.03 20.13 -23.88
CA LYS A 112 -5.25 20.80 -25.18
C LYS A 112 -5.32 22.33 -25.03
N ASP A 113 -6.01 22.83 -24.03
CA ASP A 113 -6.08 24.27 -23.73
C ASP A 113 -4.70 24.88 -23.44
N LYS A 114 -3.75 24.10 -22.92
CA LYS A 114 -2.36 24.47 -22.72
C LYS A 114 -1.51 24.40 -24.00
N LYS A 115 -2.13 24.18 -25.18
CA LYS A 115 -1.49 24.11 -26.51
C LYS A 115 -0.46 22.99 -26.67
N LEU A 116 -0.56 21.90 -25.93
CA LEU A 116 0.23 20.71 -26.14
C LEU A 116 -0.20 20.05 -27.47
N SER A 117 0.78 19.64 -28.26
CA SER A 117 0.52 18.97 -29.53
C SER A 117 -0.01 17.54 -29.29
N THR A 118 -0.83 17.04 -30.19
CA THR A 118 -1.32 15.66 -30.18
C THR A 118 -0.16 14.66 -30.09
N LYS A 119 0.95 14.94 -30.79
CA LYS A 119 2.15 14.07 -30.77
C LYS A 119 2.81 14.01 -29.38
N GLU A 120 2.88 15.12 -28.66
CA GLU A 120 3.41 15.14 -27.27
C GLU A 120 2.52 14.33 -26.34
N LEU A 121 1.19 14.46 -26.48
CA LEU A 121 0.23 13.68 -25.71
C LEU A 121 0.35 12.17 -26.00
N GLN A 122 0.39 11.79 -27.28
CA GLN A 122 0.57 10.39 -27.70
C GLN A 122 1.89 9.80 -27.18
N ASN A 123 2.98 10.58 -27.24
CA ASN A 123 4.27 10.15 -26.73
C ASN A 123 4.25 9.94 -25.21
N ALA A 124 3.62 10.84 -24.46
CA ALA A 124 3.47 10.69 -23.01
C ALA A 124 2.64 9.45 -22.64
N VAL A 125 1.56 9.17 -23.36
CA VAL A 125 0.76 7.95 -23.18
C VAL A 125 1.56 6.69 -23.50
N SER A 126 2.35 6.69 -24.57
CA SER A 126 3.17 5.53 -24.96
C SER A 126 4.27 5.20 -23.92
N GLN A 127 4.69 6.19 -23.14
CA GLN A 127 5.70 6.03 -22.08
C GLN A 127 5.08 5.81 -20.69
N LEU A 128 3.75 5.76 -20.59
CA LEU A 128 3.06 5.57 -19.32
C LEU A 128 3.45 4.23 -18.68
N SER A 129 3.90 4.28 -17.44
CA SER A 129 4.27 3.11 -16.65
C SER A 129 3.82 3.27 -15.21
N ILE A 130 2.94 2.39 -14.78
CA ILE A 130 2.42 2.32 -13.41
C ILE A 130 2.73 0.93 -12.87
N GLU A 131 3.56 0.84 -11.85
CA GLU A 131 3.84 -0.41 -11.16
C GLU A 131 3.40 -0.34 -9.71
N LEU A 132 2.38 -1.10 -9.37
CA LEU A 132 1.81 -1.19 -8.04
C LEU A 132 2.36 -2.40 -7.31
N VAL A 133 3.02 -2.15 -6.17
CA VAL A 133 3.67 -3.18 -5.37
C VAL A 133 2.80 -3.51 -4.17
N LEU A 134 2.17 -4.68 -4.20
CA LEU A 134 1.27 -5.15 -3.16
C LEU A 134 2.08 -5.61 -1.94
N THR A 135 1.77 -5.07 -0.77
CA THR A 135 2.42 -5.47 0.47
C THR A 135 1.43 -6.08 1.46
N ALA A 136 1.89 -6.99 2.31
CA ALA A 136 1.08 -7.54 3.37
C ALA A 136 0.58 -6.43 4.31
N HIS A 137 -0.59 -6.66 4.88
CA HIS A 137 -1.18 -5.75 5.86
C HIS A 137 -0.66 -6.06 7.25
N PRO A 138 0.26 -5.27 7.80
CA PRO A 138 0.85 -5.59 9.11
C PRO A 138 -0.10 -5.33 10.29
N THR A 139 -1.24 -4.67 10.07
CA THR A 139 -2.21 -4.30 11.10
C THR A 139 -3.62 -4.83 10.84
N GLU A 140 -3.85 -5.59 9.74
CA GLU A 140 -5.15 -6.20 9.45
C GLU A 140 -5.35 -7.48 10.28
N ILE A 141 -6.19 -7.38 11.29
CA ILE A 141 -6.58 -8.52 12.14
C ILE A 141 -7.94 -9.12 11.75
N THR A 142 -8.66 -8.46 10.85
CA THR A 142 -9.98 -8.88 10.39
C THR A 142 -9.90 -10.21 9.62
N ARG A 143 -10.81 -11.12 9.89
CA ARG A 143 -10.88 -12.38 9.16
C ARG A 143 -11.26 -12.19 7.70
N ARG A 144 -10.61 -12.95 6.82
CA ARG A 144 -10.92 -12.96 5.39
C ARG A 144 -12.41 -13.17 5.08
N THR A 145 -13.06 -14.02 5.88
CA THR A 145 -14.52 -14.28 5.74
C THR A 145 -15.38 -13.05 5.99
N LEU A 146 -14.97 -12.16 6.90
CA LEU A 146 -15.67 -10.89 7.12
C LEU A 146 -15.43 -9.91 5.97
N ILE A 147 -14.18 -9.85 5.48
CA ILE A 147 -13.85 -9.02 4.31
C ILE A 147 -14.71 -9.41 3.11
N HIS A 148 -14.87 -10.71 2.86
CA HIS A 148 -15.72 -11.21 1.76
C HIS A 148 -17.19 -10.79 1.94
N LYS A 149 -17.73 -10.87 3.17
CA LYS A 149 -19.09 -10.41 3.45
C LYS A 149 -19.29 -8.92 3.20
N LEU A 150 -18.29 -8.10 3.56
CA LEU A 150 -18.35 -6.64 3.31
C LEU A 150 -18.28 -6.30 1.81
N VAL A 151 -17.55 -7.09 1.02
CA VAL A 151 -17.56 -6.98 -0.45
C VAL A 151 -18.96 -7.30 -0.99
N GLU A 152 -19.60 -8.36 -0.50
CA GLU A 152 -20.98 -8.69 -0.89
C GLU A 152 -21.99 -7.61 -0.45
N VAL A 153 -21.76 -6.94 0.69
CA VAL A 153 -22.58 -5.78 1.09
C VAL A 153 -22.47 -4.67 0.06
N ASN A 154 -21.26 -4.36 -0.43
CA ASN A 154 -21.08 -3.38 -1.52
C ASN A 154 -21.84 -3.76 -2.79
N THR A 155 -21.78 -5.03 -3.19
CA THR A 155 -22.54 -5.55 -4.35
C THR A 155 -24.05 -5.36 -4.16
N CYS A 156 -24.57 -5.64 -2.96
CA CYS A 156 -25.98 -5.41 -2.66
C CYS A 156 -26.36 -3.91 -2.70
N LEU A 157 -25.49 -3.02 -2.21
CA LEU A 157 -25.73 -1.57 -2.29
C LEU A 157 -25.78 -1.10 -3.75
N SER A 158 -24.85 -1.59 -4.58
CA SER A 158 -24.84 -1.29 -6.03
C SER A 158 -26.11 -1.75 -6.71
N GLN A 159 -26.58 -2.95 -6.39
CA GLN A 159 -27.85 -3.46 -6.95
C GLN A 159 -29.07 -2.64 -6.50
N LEU A 160 -29.08 -2.13 -5.26
CA LEU A 160 -30.19 -1.31 -4.73
C LEU A 160 -30.31 0.07 -5.40
N ASP A 161 -29.22 0.60 -5.95
CA ASP A 161 -29.20 1.91 -6.62
C ASP A 161 -29.79 1.88 -8.02
N HIS A 162 -30.13 0.70 -8.57
CA HIS A 162 -30.80 0.60 -9.85
C HIS A 162 -32.27 1.10 -9.73
N ASN A 163 -32.64 2.09 -10.52
CA ASN A 163 -33.92 2.78 -10.41
C ASN A 163 -35.13 1.90 -10.79
N ASP A 164 -34.92 0.85 -11.59
CA ASP A 164 -35.99 0.01 -12.18
C ASP A 164 -36.17 -1.33 -11.45
N LEU A 165 -35.73 -1.43 -10.17
CA LEU A 165 -35.91 -2.66 -9.40
C LEU A 165 -37.38 -2.92 -9.07
N ALA A 166 -37.86 -4.10 -9.43
CA ALA A 166 -39.15 -4.59 -8.95
C ALA A 166 -39.12 -4.81 -7.43
N ASP A 167 -40.25 -4.65 -6.75
CA ASP A 167 -40.38 -4.84 -5.31
C ASP A 167 -39.83 -6.21 -4.83
N TYR A 168 -40.07 -7.27 -5.62
CA TYR A 168 -39.54 -8.59 -5.34
C TYR A 168 -38.00 -8.63 -5.32
N GLU A 169 -37.37 -7.98 -6.29
CA GLU A 169 -35.88 -7.92 -6.41
C GLU A 169 -35.30 -7.10 -5.27
N ARG A 170 -35.88 -5.93 -4.98
CA ARG A 170 -35.50 -5.09 -3.83
C ARG A 170 -35.58 -5.88 -2.53
N ASN A 171 -36.67 -6.59 -2.29
CA ASN A 171 -36.87 -7.41 -1.11
C ASN A 171 -35.89 -8.58 -1.01
N LYS A 172 -35.50 -9.17 -2.16
CA LYS A 172 -34.45 -10.21 -2.23
C LYS A 172 -33.10 -9.67 -1.81
N ILE A 173 -32.71 -8.50 -2.31
CA ILE A 173 -31.44 -7.83 -1.98
C ILE A 173 -31.43 -7.44 -0.48
N MET A 174 -32.51 -6.84 0.01
CA MET A 174 -32.65 -6.47 1.43
C MET A 174 -32.55 -7.67 2.36
N ARG A 175 -33.13 -8.81 1.97
CA ARG A 175 -32.98 -10.08 2.71
C ARG A 175 -31.53 -10.55 2.71
N ARG A 176 -30.82 -10.43 1.59
CA ARG A 176 -29.41 -10.79 1.51
C ARG A 176 -28.54 -9.88 2.39
N LEU A 177 -28.75 -8.57 2.38
CA LEU A 177 -28.09 -7.62 3.28
C LEU A 177 -28.28 -8.00 4.77
N ARG A 178 -29.52 -8.30 5.17
CA ARG A 178 -29.81 -8.74 6.54
C ARG A 178 -29.05 -10.01 6.90
N GLN A 179 -28.98 -10.99 5.98
CA GLN A 179 -28.21 -12.22 6.18
C GLN A 179 -26.70 -11.92 6.35
N LEU A 180 -26.13 -11.04 5.53
CA LEU A 180 -24.71 -10.68 5.58
C LEU A 180 -24.34 -9.98 6.88
N VAL A 181 -25.18 -9.05 7.33
CA VAL A 181 -25.00 -8.35 8.62
C VAL A 181 -25.08 -9.35 9.78
N ALA A 182 -26.09 -10.23 9.79
CA ALA A 182 -26.23 -11.26 10.82
C ALA A 182 -25.07 -12.25 10.82
N GLN A 183 -24.62 -12.71 9.65
CA GLN A 183 -23.45 -13.58 9.54
C GLN A 183 -22.17 -12.89 10.03
N SER A 184 -22.02 -11.59 9.76
CA SER A 184 -20.89 -10.80 10.25
C SER A 184 -20.92 -10.70 11.77
N TRP A 185 -22.10 -10.44 12.34
CA TRP A 185 -22.28 -10.39 13.79
C TRP A 185 -21.91 -11.69 14.50
N HIS A 186 -22.26 -12.84 13.94
CA HIS A 186 -21.97 -14.16 14.51
C HIS A 186 -20.59 -14.73 14.14
N THR A 187 -19.78 -13.98 13.39
CA THR A 187 -18.42 -14.38 13.04
C THR A 187 -17.41 -13.69 13.96
N ASP A 188 -16.44 -14.43 14.49
CA ASP A 188 -15.32 -13.84 15.24
C ASP A 188 -14.59 -12.83 14.35
N GLU A 189 -14.37 -11.62 14.86
CA GLU A 189 -13.73 -10.54 14.11
C GLU A 189 -12.22 -10.74 14.00
N ILE A 190 -11.61 -11.24 15.05
CA ILE A 190 -10.16 -11.32 15.20
C ILE A 190 -9.67 -12.72 14.83
N ARG A 191 -8.55 -12.76 14.10
CA ARG A 191 -7.86 -14.02 13.80
C ARG A 191 -7.28 -14.61 15.08
N LYS A 192 -7.37 -15.92 15.25
CA LYS A 192 -6.78 -16.62 16.39
C LYS A 192 -5.27 -16.85 16.22
N ASN A 193 -4.81 -17.06 14.97
CA ASN A 193 -3.44 -17.36 14.64
C ASN A 193 -2.83 -16.27 13.75
N ARG A 194 -1.55 -16.01 13.92
CA ARG A 194 -0.79 -15.15 13.01
C ARG A 194 -0.76 -15.77 11.61
N PRO A 195 -0.94 -14.98 10.53
CA PRO A 195 -0.81 -15.47 9.19
C PRO A 195 0.66 -15.85 8.91
N SER A 196 0.86 -16.89 8.13
CA SER A 196 2.16 -17.19 7.55
C SER A 196 2.43 -16.28 6.34
N PRO A 197 3.68 -16.15 5.88
CA PRO A 197 3.97 -15.43 4.63
C PRO A 197 3.25 -16.03 3.41
N ILE A 198 2.97 -17.34 3.41
CA ILE A 198 2.19 -18.01 2.37
C ILE A 198 0.72 -17.58 2.43
N ASP A 199 0.15 -17.41 3.63
CA ASP A 199 -1.23 -16.92 3.78
C ASP A 199 -1.38 -15.47 3.28
N GLU A 200 -0.37 -14.65 3.54
CA GLU A 200 -0.30 -13.28 3.01
C GLU A 200 -0.24 -13.29 1.47
N ALA A 201 0.60 -14.13 0.87
CA ALA A 201 0.67 -14.27 -0.58
C ALA A 201 -0.65 -14.74 -1.20
N LYS A 202 -1.31 -15.72 -0.59
CA LYS A 202 -2.64 -16.19 -1.01
C LYS A 202 -3.68 -15.08 -0.96
N TRP A 203 -3.57 -14.17 0.03
CA TRP A 203 -4.45 -13.01 0.09
C TRP A 203 -4.19 -12.06 -1.08
N GLY A 204 -2.93 -11.76 -1.40
CA GLY A 204 -2.57 -10.93 -2.57
C GLY A 204 -3.10 -11.52 -3.89
N PHE A 205 -2.98 -12.84 -4.06
CA PHE A 205 -3.53 -13.52 -5.26
C PHE A 205 -5.06 -13.47 -5.32
N ALA A 206 -5.74 -13.49 -4.17
CA ALA A 206 -7.19 -13.31 -4.13
C ALA A 206 -7.63 -11.91 -4.57
N VAL A 207 -6.84 -10.87 -4.29
CA VAL A 207 -7.11 -9.51 -4.81
C VAL A 207 -6.99 -9.48 -6.34
N VAL A 208 -5.96 -10.15 -6.88
CA VAL A 208 -5.83 -10.29 -8.34
C VAL A 208 -7.05 -10.98 -8.92
N GLU A 209 -7.42 -12.16 -8.39
CA GLU A 209 -8.54 -12.96 -8.88
C GLU A 209 -9.90 -12.25 -8.80
N ASN A 210 -10.19 -11.60 -7.67
CA ASN A 210 -11.52 -11.08 -7.38
C ASN A 210 -11.77 -9.67 -7.95
N SER A 211 -10.72 -8.93 -8.28
CA SER A 211 -10.85 -7.52 -8.67
C SER A 211 -9.95 -7.12 -9.83
N LEU A 212 -8.62 -7.31 -9.71
CA LEU A 212 -7.69 -6.80 -10.72
C LEU A 212 -7.84 -7.53 -12.06
N TRP A 213 -8.21 -8.81 -12.06
CA TRP A 213 -8.37 -9.63 -13.27
C TRP A 213 -9.44 -9.06 -14.22
N GLU A 214 -10.52 -8.54 -13.66
CA GLU A 214 -11.60 -7.87 -14.39
C GLU A 214 -11.33 -6.36 -14.54
N GLY A 215 -10.90 -5.72 -13.45
CA GLY A 215 -10.76 -4.26 -13.40
C GLY A 215 -9.68 -3.70 -14.31
N VAL A 216 -8.55 -4.43 -14.52
CA VAL A 216 -7.46 -3.93 -15.37
C VAL A 216 -7.84 -3.89 -16.85
N PRO A 217 -8.38 -4.95 -17.48
CA PRO A 217 -8.85 -4.85 -18.86
C PRO A 217 -9.99 -3.83 -19.04
N ALA A 218 -10.93 -3.75 -18.10
CA ALA A 218 -12.01 -2.77 -18.16
C ALA A 218 -11.46 -1.34 -18.12
N PHE A 219 -10.54 -1.04 -17.21
CA PHE A 219 -9.83 0.25 -17.20
C PHE A 219 -9.14 0.55 -18.53
N LEU A 220 -8.43 -0.41 -19.11
CA LEU A 220 -7.72 -0.22 -20.38
C LEU A 220 -8.67 0.00 -21.55
N ARG A 221 -9.90 -0.55 -21.53
CA ARG A 221 -10.94 -0.23 -22.51
C ARG A 221 -11.40 1.22 -22.38
N GLU A 222 -11.80 1.63 -21.19
CA GLU A 222 -12.24 3.00 -20.92
C GLU A 222 -11.13 4.02 -21.26
N PHE A 223 -9.91 3.73 -20.88
CA PHE A 223 -8.77 4.58 -21.20
C PHE A 223 -8.56 4.68 -22.71
N ASN A 224 -8.63 3.57 -23.46
CA ASN A 224 -8.53 3.55 -24.91
C ASN A 224 -9.62 4.40 -25.58
N GLU A 225 -10.88 4.27 -25.15
CA GLU A 225 -11.97 5.10 -25.66
C GLU A 225 -11.73 6.59 -25.42
N GLN A 226 -11.21 6.96 -24.23
CA GLN A 226 -10.84 8.35 -23.94
C GLN A 226 -9.70 8.85 -24.82
N LEU A 227 -8.71 8.01 -25.12
CA LEU A 227 -7.60 8.36 -26.02
C LEU A 227 -8.07 8.56 -27.46
N GLU A 228 -8.92 7.66 -27.97
CA GLU A 228 -9.49 7.76 -29.32
C GLU A 228 -10.32 9.04 -29.46
N ASN A 229 -11.22 9.32 -28.50
CA ASN A 229 -12.07 10.49 -28.52
C ASN A 229 -11.31 11.81 -28.30
N SER A 230 -10.25 11.78 -27.52
CA SER A 230 -9.55 13.00 -27.10
C SER A 230 -8.34 13.35 -27.98
N ILE A 231 -7.55 12.39 -28.39
CA ILE A 231 -6.26 12.64 -29.04
C ILE A 231 -6.02 11.81 -30.30
N ASP A 232 -7.06 11.14 -30.81
CA ASP A 232 -6.99 10.26 -31.99
C ASP A 232 -5.83 9.23 -31.89
N TYR A 233 -5.81 8.53 -30.77
CA TYR A 233 -4.81 7.52 -30.45
C TYR A 233 -5.44 6.26 -29.91
N SER A 234 -5.14 5.11 -30.54
CA SER A 234 -5.52 3.79 -30.05
C SER A 234 -4.37 3.14 -29.30
N LEU A 235 -4.65 2.64 -28.11
CA LEU A 235 -3.65 1.95 -27.30
C LEU A 235 -3.29 0.61 -27.95
N PRO A 236 -2.02 0.37 -28.34
CA PRO A 236 -1.62 -0.90 -28.92
C PRO A 236 -1.94 -2.09 -28.01
N ALA A 237 -2.24 -3.25 -28.62
CA ALA A 237 -2.50 -4.48 -27.83
C ALA A 237 -1.29 -4.87 -26.96
N GLU A 238 -0.05 -4.54 -27.41
CA GLU A 238 1.21 -4.77 -26.73
C GLU A 238 1.48 -3.81 -25.57
N ALA A 239 0.73 -2.71 -25.46
CA ALA A 239 0.95 -1.71 -24.42
C ALA A 239 0.78 -2.30 -23.00
N VAL A 240 1.67 -1.91 -22.10
CA VAL A 240 1.68 -2.37 -20.71
C VAL A 240 1.76 -1.16 -19.76
N PRO A 241 0.75 -0.33 -19.72
CA PRO A 241 0.77 0.86 -18.87
C PRO A 241 0.69 0.55 -17.39
N VAL A 242 0.21 -0.65 -17.02
CA VAL A 242 0.02 -1.06 -15.62
C VAL A 242 0.66 -2.42 -15.38
N ARG A 243 1.38 -2.56 -14.26
CA ARG A 243 1.96 -3.83 -13.78
C ARG A 243 1.77 -3.96 -12.28
N PHE A 244 1.80 -5.22 -11.81
CA PHE A 244 1.69 -5.55 -10.40
C PHE A 244 2.89 -6.37 -9.94
N THR A 245 3.36 -6.03 -8.75
CA THR A 245 4.44 -6.71 -8.04
C THR A 245 4.00 -6.97 -6.60
N SER A 246 4.61 -7.90 -5.90
CA SER A 246 4.28 -8.21 -4.51
C SER A 246 5.54 -8.33 -3.66
N TRP A 247 5.44 -7.94 -2.39
CA TRP A 247 6.44 -8.18 -1.36
C TRP A 247 6.14 -9.44 -0.54
N MET A 248 4.92 -9.99 -0.69
CA MET A 248 4.46 -11.15 0.08
C MET A 248 5.26 -12.38 -0.31
N GLY A 249 6.01 -12.93 0.64
CA GLY A 249 6.95 -14.03 0.41
C GLY A 249 8.33 -13.63 -0.14
N GLY A 250 8.59 -12.33 -0.35
CA GLY A 250 9.88 -11.80 -0.82
C GLY A 250 10.57 -10.85 0.16
N ASP A 251 9.84 -10.27 1.10
CA ASP A 251 10.35 -9.29 2.05
C ASP A 251 10.91 -9.94 3.32
N ARG A 252 12.24 -10.01 3.40
CA ARG A 252 12.99 -10.58 4.52
C ARG A 252 13.40 -9.58 5.57
N ASP A 253 13.30 -8.29 5.30
CA ASP A 253 13.81 -7.25 6.21
C ASP A 253 13.31 -7.45 7.65
N GLY A 254 14.17 -8.07 8.46
CA GLY A 254 13.89 -8.46 9.84
C GLY A 254 12.66 -9.38 10.02
N ASN A 255 12.26 -10.16 9.01
CA ASN A 255 11.23 -11.19 9.11
C ASN A 255 11.83 -12.60 8.95
N PRO A 256 12.12 -13.31 10.05
CA PRO A 256 12.74 -14.63 10.00
C PRO A 256 11.82 -15.70 9.38
N ASN A 257 10.53 -15.41 9.21
CA ASN A 257 9.56 -16.33 8.63
C ASN A 257 9.58 -16.33 7.09
N VAL A 258 10.27 -15.35 6.46
CA VAL A 258 10.43 -15.30 5.00
C VAL A 258 11.79 -15.87 4.63
N THR A 259 11.82 -17.16 4.31
CA THR A 259 13.02 -17.90 3.90
C THR A 259 13.09 -18.08 2.39
N ALA A 260 14.24 -18.54 1.89
CA ALA A 260 14.43 -18.92 0.49
C ALA A 260 13.38 -19.93 0.03
N GLU A 261 13.08 -20.93 0.88
CA GLU A 261 12.06 -21.96 0.60
C GLU A 261 10.64 -21.36 0.51
N ILE A 262 10.30 -20.41 1.38
CA ILE A 262 9.03 -19.68 1.31
C ILE A 262 8.93 -18.90 -0.01
N THR A 263 9.99 -18.21 -0.42
CA THR A 263 10.01 -17.50 -1.71
C THR A 263 9.82 -18.45 -2.89
N ARG A 264 10.51 -19.57 -2.88
CA ARG A 264 10.33 -20.66 -3.90
C ARG A 264 8.87 -21.13 -3.93
N HIS A 265 8.29 -21.40 -2.77
CA HIS A 265 6.89 -21.84 -2.68
C HIS A 265 5.90 -20.79 -3.22
N VAL A 266 6.09 -19.52 -2.87
CA VAL A 266 5.23 -18.41 -3.35
C VAL A 266 5.36 -18.22 -4.85
N LEU A 267 6.56 -18.32 -5.44
CA LEU A 267 6.76 -18.27 -6.89
C LEU A 267 6.03 -19.41 -7.61
N LEU A 268 6.07 -20.62 -7.08
CA LEU A 268 5.32 -21.78 -7.64
C LEU A 268 3.81 -21.56 -7.53
N LEU A 269 3.34 -21.09 -6.37
CA LEU A 269 1.92 -20.83 -6.11
C LEU A 269 1.37 -19.72 -7.01
N SER A 270 2.16 -18.67 -7.25
CA SER A 270 1.80 -17.56 -8.15
C SER A 270 1.59 -18.07 -9.58
N ARG A 271 2.51 -18.84 -10.09
CA ARG A 271 2.42 -19.47 -11.43
C ARG A 271 1.26 -20.47 -11.53
N TRP A 272 1.05 -21.27 -10.48
CA TRP A 272 -0.09 -22.19 -10.42
C TRP A 272 -1.41 -21.41 -10.54
N LYS A 273 -1.53 -20.30 -9.82
CA LYS A 273 -2.72 -19.44 -9.87
C LYS A 273 -2.88 -18.73 -11.22
N ALA A 274 -1.78 -18.33 -11.86
CA ALA A 274 -1.83 -17.81 -13.23
C ALA A 274 -2.40 -18.83 -14.20
N CYS A 275 -1.93 -20.08 -14.14
CA CYS A 275 -2.47 -21.16 -14.98
C CYS A 275 -3.97 -21.37 -14.76
N ASP A 276 -4.44 -21.31 -13.50
CA ASP A 276 -5.86 -21.42 -13.15
C ASP A 276 -6.69 -20.31 -13.82
N LEU A 277 -6.27 -19.05 -13.67
CA LEU A 277 -7.00 -17.89 -14.19
C LEU A 277 -6.99 -17.87 -15.73
N PHE A 278 -5.84 -18.08 -16.35
CA PHE A 278 -5.76 -18.12 -17.82
C PHE A 278 -6.53 -19.33 -18.40
N THR A 279 -6.59 -20.46 -17.70
CA THR A 279 -7.41 -21.60 -18.14
C THR A 279 -8.88 -21.21 -18.21
N ARG A 280 -9.39 -20.42 -17.27
CA ARG A 280 -10.76 -19.91 -17.30
C ARG A 280 -11.00 -18.99 -18.50
N ASP A 281 -10.08 -18.04 -18.76
CA ASP A 281 -10.16 -17.13 -19.91
C ASP A 281 -10.13 -17.89 -21.24
N ILE A 282 -9.18 -18.82 -21.38
CA ILE A 282 -9.04 -19.64 -22.59
C ILE A 282 -10.29 -20.53 -22.80
N GLN A 283 -10.92 -21.02 -21.72
CA GLN A 283 -12.17 -21.78 -21.83
C GLN A 283 -13.30 -20.93 -22.39
N VAL A 284 -13.37 -19.64 -22.03
CA VAL A 284 -14.33 -18.70 -22.63
C VAL A 284 -14.01 -18.52 -24.11
N LEU A 285 -12.74 -18.28 -24.46
CA LEU A 285 -12.32 -18.11 -25.86
C LEU A 285 -12.55 -19.37 -26.72
N VAL A 286 -12.42 -20.57 -26.17
CA VAL A 286 -12.79 -21.83 -26.83
C VAL A 286 -14.28 -21.80 -27.22
N SER A 287 -15.15 -21.20 -26.40
CA SER A 287 -16.58 -21.09 -26.70
C SER A 287 -16.90 -20.01 -27.72
N GLU A 288 -16.22 -18.87 -27.66
CA GLU A 288 -16.49 -17.71 -28.50
C GLU A 288 -15.84 -17.75 -29.88
N LEU A 289 -14.61 -18.26 -29.99
CA LEU A 289 -13.83 -18.21 -31.23
C LEU A 289 -14.06 -19.44 -32.12
N SER A 290 -15.25 -19.55 -32.69
CA SER A 290 -15.67 -20.65 -33.57
C SER A 290 -15.61 -20.30 -35.06
N MET A 291 -14.99 -19.16 -35.42
CA MET A 291 -14.92 -18.74 -36.83
C MET A 291 -14.05 -19.67 -37.66
N THR A 292 -14.46 -19.84 -38.93
CA THR A 292 -13.79 -20.71 -39.89
C THR A 292 -12.82 -19.97 -40.80
N GLU A 293 -13.08 -18.68 -41.03
CA GLU A 293 -12.24 -17.80 -41.83
C GLU A 293 -11.03 -17.30 -41.03
N CYS A 294 -9.84 -17.48 -41.56
CA CYS A 294 -8.60 -17.04 -40.92
C CYS A 294 -7.52 -16.83 -42.00
N THR A 295 -6.40 -16.21 -41.60
CA THR A 295 -5.23 -16.09 -42.46
C THR A 295 -4.55 -17.44 -42.68
N PRO A 296 -3.83 -17.63 -43.83
CA PRO A 296 -3.12 -18.88 -44.11
C PRO A 296 -2.13 -19.26 -42.99
N GLU A 297 -1.42 -18.29 -42.44
CA GLU A 297 -0.42 -18.49 -41.39
C GLU A 297 -1.08 -19.06 -40.11
N LEU A 298 -2.27 -18.55 -39.75
CA LEU A 298 -3.00 -19.05 -38.60
C LEU A 298 -3.52 -20.46 -38.86
N ARG A 299 -3.97 -20.76 -40.06
CA ARG A 299 -4.43 -22.10 -40.47
C ARG A 299 -3.32 -23.14 -40.37
N GLU A 300 -2.13 -22.82 -40.87
CA GLU A 300 -0.95 -23.67 -40.70
C GLU A 300 -0.63 -23.92 -39.22
N ARG A 301 -0.63 -22.86 -38.41
CA ARG A 301 -0.40 -22.96 -36.95
C ARG A 301 -1.44 -23.81 -36.22
N ALA A 302 -2.68 -23.79 -36.68
CA ALA A 302 -3.75 -24.58 -36.10
C ALA A 302 -3.69 -26.09 -36.46
N GLY A 303 -2.90 -26.48 -37.46
CA GLY A 303 -2.73 -27.87 -37.91
C GLY A 303 -3.06 -28.12 -39.37
N GLY A 304 -3.26 -27.08 -40.17
CA GLY A 304 -3.45 -27.14 -41.61
C GLY A 304 -4.92 -27.13 -42.04
N ASP A 305 -5.14 -27.49 -43.32
CA ASP A 305 -6.45 -27.31 -43.99
C ASP A 305 -7.57 -28.22 -43.46
N GLU A 306 -7.25 -29.30 -42.78
CA GLU A 306 -8.20 -30.22 -42.15
C GLU A 306 -8.91 -29.58 -40.92
N VAL A 307 -8.37 -28.50 -40.37
CA VAL A 307 -8.94 -27.84 -39.17
C VAL A 307 -10.05 -26.87 -39.60
N GLN A 308 -11.28 -27.17 -39.25
CA GLN A 308 -12.44 -26.34 -39.61
C GLN A 308 -12.52 -25.04 -38.76
N GLU A 309 -12.16 -25.08 -37.46
CA GLU A 309 -12.22 -23.97 -36.50
C GLU A 309 -10.83 -23.63 -35.98
N PRO A 310 -9.99 -22.95 -36.76
CA PRO A 310 -8.57 -22.80 -36.43
C PRO A 310 -8.32 -22.02 -35.11
N TYR A 311 -9.08 -20.98 -34.82
CA TYR A 311 -8.96 -20.23 -33.59
C TYR A 311 -9.25 -21.12 -32.36
N ARG A 312 -10.35 -21.88 -32.41
CA ARG A 312 -10.73 -22.80 -31.35
C ARG A 312 -9.68 -23.90 -31.12
N GLU A 313 -9.08 -24.39 -32.18
CA GLU A 313 -8.03 -25.41 -32.07
C GLU A 313 -6.79 -24.87 -31.36
N ILE A 314 -6.35 -23.66 -31.68
CA ILE A 314 -5.26 -22.97 -30.96
C ILE A 314 -5.62 -22.78 -29.48
N MET A 315 -6.86 -22.38 -29.17
CA MET A 315 -7.30 -22.23 -27.78
C MET A 315 -7.32 -23.57 -27.02
N LYS A 316 -7.71 -24.67 -27.66
CA LYS A 316 -7.67 -26.01 -27.05
C LYS A 316 -6.22 -26.43 -26.76
N GLN A 317 -5.28 -26.17 -27.67
CA GLN A 317 -3.84 -26.46 -27.49
C GLN A 317 -3.30 -25.66 -26.28
N LEU A 318 -3.57 -24.36 -26.21
CA LEU A 318 -3.21 -23.51 -25.07
C LEU A 318 -3.81 -23.99 -23.74
N ARG A 319 -5.09 -24.37 -23.75
CA ARG A 319 -5.75 -24.91 -22.56
C ARG A 319 -5.06 -26.19 -22.08
N SER A 320 -4.73 -27.11 -22.98
CA SER A 320 -4.01 -28.32 -22.64
C SER A 320 -2.65 -28.05 -22.00
N GLN A 321 -1.90 -27.09 -22.57
CA GLN A 321 -0.61 -26.65 -22.07
C GLN A 321 -0.72 -26.00 -20.67
N LEU A 322 -1.74 -25.16 -20.46
CA LEU A 322 -2.03 -24.55 -19.15
C LEU A 322 -2.35 -25.59 -18.08
N MET A 323 -3.23 -26.56 -18.42
CA MET A 323 -3.62 -27.64 -17.50
C MET A 323 -2.43 -28.55 -17.16
N SER A 324 -1.61 -28.92 -18.15
CA SER A 324 -0.39 -29.70 -17.94
C SER A 324 0.60 -28.96 -17.04
N SER A 325 0.79 -27.66 -17.26
CA SER A 325 1.66 -26.81 -16.44
C SER A 325 1.12 -26.66 -15.02
N GLN A 326 -0.19 -26.47 -14.85
CA GLN A 326 -0.84 -26.39 -13.55
C GLN A 326 -0.67 -27.67 -12.74
N ALA A 327 -0.88 -28.84 -13.34
CA ALA A 327 -0.71 -30.14 -12.69
C ALA A 327 0.73 -30.38 -12.22
N TYR A 328 1.71 -30.00 -13.05
CA TYR A 328 3.13 -30.03 -12.67
C TYR A 328 3.43 -29.14 -11.46
N LEU A 329 2.96 -27.88 -11.51
CA LEU A 329 3.18 -26.92 -10.42
C LEU A 329 2.50 -27.39 -9.12
N GLU A 330 1.31 -27.98 -9.21
CA GLU A 330 0.60 -28.54 -8.06
C GLU A 330 1.37 -29.69 -7.41
N GLY A 331 1.90 -30.63 -8.18
CA GLY A 331 2.74 -31.70 -7.67
C GLY A 331 4.00 -31.16 -6.98
N ARG A 332 4.64 -30.13 -7.59
CA ARG A 332 5.80 -29.45 -6.97
C ARG A 332 5.45 -28.77 -5.64
N LEU A 333 4.29 -28.13 -5.55
CA LEU A 333 3.80 -27.51 -4.30
C LEU A 333 3.52 -28.53 -3.20
N LYS A 334 3.13 -29.78 -3.57
CA LYS A 334 2.94 -30.90 -2.65
C LYS A 334 4.25 -31.62 -2.28
N GLY A 335 5.40 -31.21 -2.87
CA GLY A 335 6.70 -31.87 -2.67
C GLY A 335 6.84 -33.19 -3.43
N GLU A 336 5.97 -33.46 -4.41
CA GLU A 336 6.00 -34.67 -5.22
C GLU A 336 7.10 -34.61 -6.29
N ARG A 337 7.66 -35.74 -6.65
CA ARG A 337 8.55 -35.90 -7.80
C ARG A 337 7.72 -36.10 -9.05
N VAL A 338 7.44 -34.98 -9.74
CA VAL A 338 6.68 -34.98 -10.99
C VAL A 338 7.60 -34.75 -12.18
N LEU A 339 7.30 -35.43 -13.30
CA LEU A 339 8.03 -35.19 -14.54
C LEU A 339 7.67 -33.81 -15.09
N LYS A 340 8.71 -33.07 -15.52
CA LYS A 340 8.54 -31.79 -16.13
C LYS A 340 7.90 -31.95 -17.53
N PRO A 341 6.74 -31.35 -17.81
CA PRO A 341 6.15 -31.36 -19.14
C PRO A 341 7.08 -30.72 -20.17
N HIS A 342 7.06 -31.26 -21.40
CA HIS A 342 7.84 -30.70 -22.50
C HIS A 342 7.45 -29.25 -22.81
N ASP A 343 6.17 -28.96 -22.69
CA ASP A 343 5.51 -27.68 -23.00
C ASP A 343 5.23 -26.81 -21.77
N LEU A 344 5.98 -27.01 -20.68
CA LEU A 344 5.81 -26.24 -19.46
C LEU A 344 5.85 -24.73 -19.73
N LEU A 345 4.81 -24.02 -19.26
CA LEU A 345 4.75 -22.56 -19.35
C LEU A 345 5.75 -21.91 -18.38
N VAL A 346 6.71 -21.20 -18.96
CA VAL A 346 7.76 -20.45 -18.24
C VAL A 346 7.90 -19.00 -18.68
N LYS A 347 7.53 -18.69 -19.93
CA LYS A 347 7.64 -17.37 -20.54
C LYS A 347 6.28 -16.84 -20.98
N ASN A 348 6.10 -15.52 -20.88
CA ASN A 348 4.87 -14.88 -21.31
C ASN A 348 4.60 -15.05 -22.82
N GLU A 349 5.65 -15.14 -23.62
CA GLU A 349 5.57 -15.32 -25.07
C GLU A 349 4.85 -16.61 -25.45
N GLN A 350 4.94 -17.67 -24.63
CA GLN A 350 4.25 -18.94 -24.88
C GLN A 350 2.72 -18.78 -24.84
N LEU A 351 2.19 -17.81 -24.07
CA LEU A 351 0.77 -17.42 -24.10
C LEU A 351 0.50 -16.33 -25.13
N TRP A 352 1.39 -15.35 -25.20
CA TRP A 352 1.21 -14.18 -26.04
C TRP A 352 1.15 -14.52 -27.53
N GLU A 353 2.15 -15.22 -28.04
CA GLU A 353 2.28 -15.44 -29.48
C GLU A 353 1.06 -16.16 -30.12
N PRO A 354 0.52 -17.25 -29.56
CA PRO A 354 -0.65 -17.90 -30.13
C PRO A 354 -1.90 -17.02 -30.05
N LEU A 355 -2.11 -16.30 -28.93
CA LEU A 355 -3.24 -15.40 -28.78
C LEU A 355 -3.14 -14.20 -29.71
N PHE A 356 -1.94 -13.63 -29.84
CA PHE A 356 -1.71 -12.47 -30.70
C PHE A 356 -1.81 -12.84 -32.20
N ALA A 357 -1.40 -14.02 -32.58
CA ALA A 357 -1.62 -14.54 -33.96
C ALA A 357 -3.11 -14.66 -34.27
N CYS A 358 -3.93 -15.14 -33.32
CA CYS A 358 -5.39 -15.12 -33.45
C CYS A 358 -5.94 -13.70 -33.59
N TYR A 359 -5.46 -12.78 -32.77
CA TYR A 359 -5.85 -11.37 -32.83
C TYR A 359 -5.54 -10.74 -34.20
N GLN A 360 -4.32 -10.93 -34.72
CA GLN A 360 -3.89 -10.41 -36.01
C GLN A 360 -4.72 -11.02 -37.15
N SER A 361 -5.00 -12.32 -37.11
CA SER A 361 -5.81 -13.00 -38.12
C SER A 361 -7.23 -12.46 -38.15
N LEU A 362 -7.87 -12.27 -36.98
CA LEU A 362 -9.21 -11.66 -36.88
C LEU A 362 -9.23 -10.24 -37.45
N GLN A 363 -8.20 -9.43 -37.15
CA GLN A 363 -8.07 -8.09 -37.70
C GLN A 363 -7.92 -8.12 -39.24
N ALA A 364 -7.07 -9.00 -39.77
CA ALA A 364 -6.85 -9.13 -41.20
C ALA A 364 -8.08 -9.63 -41.99
N CYS A 365 -8.91 -10.46 -41.36
CA CYS A 365 -10.17 -10.97 -41.94
C CYS A 365 -11.36 -10.03 -41.72
N GLY A 366 -11.16 -8.78 -41.25
CA GLY A 366 -12.23 -7.81 -41.04
C GLY A 366 -13.12 -8.04 -39.82
N MET A 367 -12.69 -8.90 -38.89
CA MET A 367 -13.38 -9.26 -37.65
C MET A 367 -12.88 -8.48 -36.44
N SER A 368 -12.53 -7.20 -36.61
CA SER A 368 -11.94 -6.35 -35.58
C SER A 368 -12.80 -6.25 -34.32
N ILE A 369 -14.11 -6.22 -34.44
CA ILE A 369 -15.01 -6.17 -33.27
C ILE A 369 -14.88 -7.41 -32.39
N ILE A 370 -14.63 -8.58 -32.99
CA ILE A 370 -14.39 -9.84 -32.25
C ILE A 370 -13.01 -9.83 -31.64
N ALA A 371 -11.99 -9.44 -32.43
CA ALA A 371 -10.61 -9.32 -31.93
C ALA A 371 -10.50 -8.43 -30.71
N ASN A 372 -11.19 -7.27 -30.74
CA ASN A 372 -11.18 -6.28 -29.66
C ASN A 372 -12.10 -6.65 -28.47
N GLY A 373 -12.71 -7.82 -28.48
CA GLY A 373 -13.50 -8.36 -27.38
C GLY A 373 -12.66 -9.06 -26.30
N GLN A 374 -13.15 -10.22 -25.85
CA GLN A 374 -12.53 -11.02 -24.79
C GLN A 374 -11.07 -11.42 -25.11
N LEU A 375 -10.74 -11.59 -26.41
CA LEU A 375 -9.38 -11.91 -26.82
C LEU A 375 -8.40 -10.78 -26.50
N LEU A 376 -8.75 -9.52 -26.75
CA LEU A 376 -7.92 -8.37 -26.41
C LEU A 376 -7.78 -8.25 -24.88
N ASP A 377 -8.83 -8.49 -24.12
CA ASP A 377 -8.74 -8.49 -22.65
C ASP A 377 -7.77 -9.55 -22.14
N THR A 378 -7.82 -10.75 -22.71
CA THR A 378 -6.89 -11.84 -22.37
C THR A 378 -5.46 -11.46 -22.75
N LEU A 379 -5.22 -10.86 -23.91
CA LEU A 379 -3.91 -10.34 -24.32
C LEU A 379 -3.40 -9.28 -23.34
N ARG A 380 -4.23 -8.34 -22.90
CA ARG A 380 -3.90 -7.33 -21.89
C ARG A 380 -3.54 -7.97 -20.56
N ARG A 381 -4.28 -9.02 -20.12
CA ARG A 381 -3.94 -9.79 -18.92
C ARG A 381 -2.57 -10.48 -19.05
N VAL A 382 -2.25 -11.06 -20.21
CA VAL A 382 -0.92 -11.65 -20.45
C VAL A 382 0.18 -10.61 -20.32
N ARG A 383 -0.04 -9.38 -20.78
CA ARG A 383 0.96 -8.30 -20.65
C ARG A 383 1.07 -7.74 -19.25
N CYS A 384 -0.03 -7.59 -18.53
CA CYS A 384 -0.05 -6.99 -17.19
C CYS A 384 0.36 -7.99 -16.09
N PHE A 385 -0.07 -9.24 -16.18
CA PHE A 385 0.16 -10.28 -15.18
C PHE A 385 1.14 -11.36 -15.65
N GLY A 386 0.92 -11.90 -16.83
CA GLY A 386 1.74 -12.94 -17.42
C GLY A 386 1.73 -14.27 -16.65
N VAL A 387 2.69 -15.13 -17.01
CA VAL A 387 2.91 -16.44 -16.35
C VAL A 387 3.27 -16.33 -14.87
N PRO A 388 3.99 -15.27 -14.40
CA PRO A 388 4.24 -15.08 -12.98
C PRO A 388 3.01 -14.70 -12.16
N LEU A 389 1.90 -14.28 -12.76
CA LEU A 389 0.71 -13.62 -12.20
C LEU A 389 1.06 -12.28 -11.54
N VAL A 390 1.89 -12.33 -10.51
CA VAL A 390 2.42 -11.16 -9.81
C VAL A 390 3.91 -11.39 -9.63
N ARG A 391 4.73 -10.45 -10.09
CA ARG A 391 6.17 -10.50 -9.88
C ARG A 391 6.49 -10.31 -8.40
N ILE A 392 7.62 -10.80 -7.94
CA ILE A 392 8.03 -10.66 -6.55
C ILE A 392 9.24 -9.73 -6.46
N ASP A 393 9.23 -8.79 -5.50
CA ASP A 393 10.45 -8.15 -5.04
C ASP A 393 11.07 -8.97 -3.91
N VAL A 394 12.36 -9.14 -3.96
CA VAL A 394 13.14 -9.64 -2.83
C VAL A 394 13.69 -8.43 -2.09
N ARG A 395 13.46 -8.37 -0.76
CA ARG A 395 14.06 -7.32 0.08
C ARG A 395 14.84 -7.93 1.24
N GLN A 396 16.07 -7.43 1.46
CA GLN A 396 16.94 -7.84 2.55
C GLN A 396 17.76 -6.66 3.06
N GLU A 397 18.14 -6.71 4.32
CA GLU A 397 18.98 -5.70 4.97
C GLU A 397 20.44 -5.80 4.52
N SER A 398 21.10 -4.65 4.29
CA SER A 398 22.49 -4.57 3.80
C SER A 398 23.49 -5.30 4.69
N THR A 399 23.29 -5.29 6.01
CA THR A 399 24.16 -5.99 6.98
C THR A 399 24.24 -7.48 6.73
N ARG A 400 23.14 -8.12 6.27
CA ARG A 400 23.14 -9.54 5.95
C ARG A 400 24.06 -9.92 4.80
N HIS A 401 24.16 -9.06 3.81
CA HIS A 401 25.08 -9.24 2.68
C HIS A 401 26.53 -9.03 3.12
N THR A 402 26.77 -8.02 3.94
CA THR A 402 28.08 -7.73 4.53
C THR A 402 28.59 -8.90 5.38
N GLU A 403 27.75 -9.43 6.26
CA GLU A 403 28.05 -10.60 7.10
C GLU A 403 28.39 -11.84 6.25
N ALA A 404 27.60 -12.11 5.22
CA ALA A 404 27.81 -13.26 4.32
C ALA A 404 29.15 -13.15 3.57
N ILE A 405 29.48 -11.98 3.03
CA ILE A 405 30.76 -11.76 2.35
C ILE A 405 31.92 -11.77 3.35
N ALA A 406 31.75 -11.23 4.54
CA ALA A 406 32.77 -11.26 5.58
C ALA A 406 33.12 -12.69 6.02
N GLU A 407 32.11 -13.55 6.19
CA GLU A 407 32.32 -14.96 6.50
C GLU A 407 33.07 -15.66 5.35
N LEU A 408 32.71 -15.40 4.12
CA LEU A 408 33.36 -15.92 2.93
C LEU A 408 34.84 -15.49 2.83
N THR A 409 35.12 -14.20 3.03
CA THR A 409 36.49 -13.66 2.94
C THR A 409 37.38 -14.17 4.07
N ARG A 410 36.84 -14.34 5.27
CA ARG A 410 37.56 -14.98 6.38
C ARG A 410 37.87 -16.44 6.07
N TYR A 411 36.93 -17.21 5.55
CA TYR A 411 37.13 -18.60 5.13
C TYR A 411 38.20 -18.73 4.04
N LEU A 412 38.25 -17.82 3.09
CA LEU A 412 39.23 -17.81 2.01
C LEU A 412 40.60 -17.24 2.43
N GLY A 413 40.76 -16.77 3.66
CA GLY A 413 42.02 -16.15 4.15
C GLY A 413 42.31 -14.80 3.50
N LEU A 414 41.29 -14.10 2.95
CA LEU A 414 41.44 -12.79 2.33
C LEU A 414 41.35 -11.62 3.31
N GLY A 415 40.93 -11.87 4.53
CA GLY A 415 40.72 -10.88 5.58
C GLY A 415 39.27 -10.77 6.03
N ASP A 416 38.97 -9.80 6.88
CA ASP A 416 37.61 -9.56 7.39
C ASP A 416 36.95 -8.39 6.65
N TYR A 417 36.13 -8.70 5.66
CA TYR A 417 35.42 -7.72 4.81
C TYR A 417 34.64 -6.68 5.61
N GLU A 418 34.09 -7.06 6.77
CA GLU A 418 33.31 -6.13 7.61
C GLU A 418 34.18 -4.96 8.11
N SER A 419 35.45 -5.20 8.42
CA SER A 419 36.40 -4.21 8.91
C SER A 419 37.07 -3.38 7.81
N TRP A 420 36.88 -3.71 6.52
CA TRP A 420 37.52 -2.99 5.42
C TRP A 420 36.96 -1.59 5.22
N SER A 421 37.81 -0.70 4.67
CA SER A 421 37.36 0.61 4.22
C SER A 421 36.37 0.46 3.02
N GLU A 422 35.52 1.45 2.80
CA GLU A 422 34.60 1.43 1.67
C GLU A 422 35.34 1.30 0.32
N ALA A 423 36.52 1.96 0.19
CA ALA A 423 37.35 1.86 -1.01
C ALA A 423 37.87 0.42 -1.22
N ASP A 424 38.32 -0.26 -0.15
CA ASP A 424 38.78 -1.65 -0.24
C ASP A 424 37.64 -2.61 -0.56
N LYS A 425 36.44 -2.39 0.02
CA LYS A 425 35.22 -3.14 -0.29
C LYS A 425 34.88 -3.01 -1.76
N GLN A 426 34.82 -1.80 -2.29
CA GLN A 426 34.53 -1.56 -3.71
C GLN A 426 35.58 -2.21 -4.62
N ALA A 427 36.86 -2.04 -4.31
CA ALA A 427 37.94 -2.63 -5.10
C ALA A 427 37.83 -4.16 -5.16
N PHE A 428 37.56 -4.80 -4.03
CA PHE A 428 37.35 -6.25 -3.94
C PHE A 428 36.13 -6.68 -4.78
N LEU A 429 34.98 -6.04 -4.56
CA LEU A 429 33.73 -6.39 -5.23
C LEU A 429 33.84 -6.23 -6.75
N ILE A 430 34.41 -5.13 -7.23
CA ILE A 430 34.62 -4.87 -8.67
C ILE A 430 35.56 -5.90 -9.26
N ARG A 431 36.65 -6.28 -8.58
CA ARG A 431 37.56 -7.33 -9.03
C ARG A 431 36.84 -8.67 -9.17
N GLU A 432 36.05 -9.08 -8.16
CA GLU A 432 35.34 -10.36 -8.19
C GLU A 432 34.16 -10.35 -9.16
N LEU A 433 33.48 -9.23 -9.36
CA LEU A 433 32.44 -9.07 -10.39
C LEU A 433 32.99 -9.23 -11.82
N ASN A 434 34.20 -8.76 -12.09
CA ASN A 434 34.90 -8.96 -13.37
C ASN A 434 35.54 -10.34 -13.53
N SER A 435 35.68 -11.12 -12.47
CA SER A 435 36.28 -12.45 -12.50
C SER A 435 35.34 -13.47 -13.12
N LYS A 436 35.89 -14.34 -13.99
CA LYS A 436 35.15 -15.47 -14.57
C LYS A 436 35.15 -16.71 -13.68
N ARG A 437 36.03 -16.78 -12.68
CA ARG A 437 36.09 -17.89 -11.73
C ARG A 437 35.04 -17.72 -10.64
N PRO A 438 34.45 -18.79 -10.12
CA PRO A 438 33.62 -18.73 -8.93
C PRO A 438 34.44 -18.32 -7.72
N LEU A 439 33.81 -17.52 -6.82
CA LEU A 439 34.41 -17.12 -5.55
C LEU A 439 33.97 -18.03 -4.42
N VAL A 440 32.71 -18.47 -4.41
CA VAL A 440 32.15 -19.37 -3.39
C VAL A 440 32.63 -20.80 -3.58
N PRO A 441 33.36 -21.39 -2.60
CA PRO A 441 33.87 -22.77 -2.74
C PRO A 441 32.76 -23.80 -2.61
N LEU A 442 32.80 -24.86 -3.43
CA LEU A 442 31.79 -25.94 -3.46
C LEU A 442 31.65 -26.69 -2.12
N LYS A 443 32.73 -26.77 -1.32
CA LYS A 443 32.77 -27.52 -0.05
C LYS A 443 32.71 -26.60 1.18
N TRP A 444 32.40 -25.32 0.98
CA TRP A 444 32.24 -24.42 2.10
C TRP A 444 30.89 -24.66 2.79
N GLU A 445 30.92 -24.80 4.09
CA GLU A 445 29.75 -24.90 4.96
C GLU A 445 29.64 -23.59 5.77
N PRO A 446 28.85 -22.61 5.26
CA PRO A 446 28.66 -21.34 5.96
C PRO A 446 27.70 -21.49 7.14
N SER A 447 27.62 -20.44 7.97
CA SER A 447 26.59 -20.32 8.99
C SER A 447 25.19 -20.38 8.41
N ALA A 448 24.20 -20.70 9.23
CA ALA A 448 22.81 -20.78 8.78
C ALA A 448 22.31 -19.45 8.18
N ASP A 449 22.71 -18.32 8.74
CA ASP A 449 22.34 -16.99 8.25
C ASP A 449 22.96 -16.70 6.88
N THR A 450 24.23 -17.02 6.67
CA THR A 450 24.92 -16.89 5.38
C THR A 450 24.35 -17.85 4.37
N GLN A 451 24.06 -19.10 4.76
CA GLN A 451 23.42 -20.08 3.89
C GLN A 451 22.07 -19.57 3.38
N GLU A 452 21.27 -18.93 4.23
CA GLU A 452 19.97 -18.38 3.84
C GLU A 452 20.12 -17.26 2.79
N VAL A 453 21.14 -16.40 2.92
CA VAL A 453 21.42 -15.35 1.90
C VAL A 453 21.80 -15.99 0.57
N LEU A 454 22.68 -16.99 0.58
CA LEU A 454 23.10 -17.70 -0.64
C LEU A 454 21.95 -18.46 -1.28
N GLU A 455 21.13 -19.18 -0.50
CA GLU A 455 19.94 -19.88 -1.01
C GLU A 455 18.91 -18.92 -1.58
N THR A 456 18.73 -17.74 -0.99
CA THR A 456 17.87 -16.68 -1.55
C THR A 456 18.34 -16.29 -2.95
N CYS A 457 19.64 -16.05 -3.14
CA CYS A 457 20.20 -15.73 -4.45
C CYS A 457 20.05 -16.89 -5.44
N ARG A 458 20.15 -18.15 -4.99
CA ARG A 458 19.89 -19.33 -5.83
C ARG A 458 18.44 -19.43 -6.27
N VAL A 459 17.48 -19.19 -5.36
CA VAL A 459 16.04 -19.16 -5.70
C VAL A 459 15.77 -18.10 -6.78
N ILE A 460 16.42 -16.93 -6.67
CA ILE A 460 16.31 -15.88 -7.69
C ILE A 460 16.88 -16.36 -9.02
N ALA A 461 18.07 -16.97 -9.02
CA ALA A 461 18.73 -17.45 -10.24
C ALA A 461 17.97 -18.59 -10.92
N GLU A 462 17.28 -19.45 -10.16
CA GLU A 462 16.46 -20.56 -10.65
C GLU A 462 15.06 -20.12 -11.12
N ALA A 463 14.59 -18.95 -10.67
CA ALA A 463 13.28 -18.45 -11.04
C ALA A 463 13.23 -18.11 -12.55
N PRO A 464 12.10 -18.36 -13.24
CA PRO A 464 11.94 -17.89 -14.60
C PRO A 464 12.19 -16.39 -14.71
N GLU A 465 12.89 -15.95 -15.75
CA GLU A 465 13.10 -14.54 -16.04
C GLU A 465 11.76 -13.77 -16.03
N GLY A 466 11.74 -12.60 -15.37
CA GLY A 466 10.54 -11.81 -15.20
C GLY A 466 9.66 -12.20 -14.02
N SER A 467 9.99 -13.27 -13.28
CA SER A 467 9.27 -13.62 -12.03
C SER A 467 9.67 -12.76 -10.83
N ILE A 468 10.93 -12.31 -10.82
CA ILE A 468 11.45 -11.35 -9.83
C ILE A 468 11.52 -9.97 -10.50
N ALA A 469 10.99 -8.94 -9.83
CA ALA A 469 10.95 -7.60 -10.39
C ALA A 469 12.17 -6.76 -9.98
N ALA A 470 12.59 -6.86 -8.72
CA ALA A 470 13.75 -6.16 -8.20
C ALA A 470 14.30 -6.85 -6.94
N TYR A 471 15.57 -6.57 -6.64
CA TYR A 471 16.16 -6.80 -5.34
C TYR A 471 16.31 -5.47 -4.61
N VAL A 472 15.61 -5.30 -3.50
CA VAL A 472 15.61 -4.07 -2.68
C VAL A 472 16.56 -4.27 -1.50
N ILE A 473 17.46 -3.33 -1.28
CA ILE A 473 18.40 -3.35 -0.16
C ILE A 473 17.93 -2.33 0.86
N SER A 474 17.41 -2.79 2.00
CA SER A 474 17.09 -1.91 3.13
C SER A 474 18.37 -1.49 3.86
N MET A 475 18.36 -0.31 4.50
CA MET A 475 19.51 0.29 5.18
C MET A 475 20.73 0.44 4.26
N ALA A 476 20.53 0.71 2.97
CA ALA A 476 21.63 0.97 2.04
C ALA A 476 22.25 2.33 2.31
N ARG A 477 23.58 2.37 2.43
CA ARG A 477 24.34 3.57 2.80
C ARG A 477 25.53 3.84 1.90
N THR A 478 26.05 2.81 1.26
CA THR A 478 27.30 2.87 0.51
C THR A 478 27.20 2.14 -0.83
N PRO A 479 28.02 2.47 -1.83
CA PRO A 479 28.07 1.74 -3.08
C PRO A 479 28.35 0.25 -2.94
N SER A 480 29.16 -0.15 -1.94
CA SER A 480 29.46 -1.56 -1.70
C SER A 480 28.22 -2.38 -1.32
N ASP A 481 27.18 -1.79 -0.72
CA ASP A 481 25.93 -2.50 -0.41
C ASP A 481 25.24 -3.01 -1.68
N VAL A 482 25.26 -2.20 -2.75
CA VAL A 482 24.69 -2.57 -4.04
C VAL A 482 25.57 -3.57 -4.80
N LEU A 483 26.87 -3.33 -4.85
CA LEU A 483 27.83 -4.22 -5.52
C LEU A 483 27.87 -5.61 -4.86
N ALA A 484 27.70 -5.70 -3.55
CA ALA A 484 27.65 -6.96 -2.80
C ALA A 484 26.51 -7.86 -3.28
N VAL A 485 25.32 -7.31 -3.48
CA VAL A 485 24.17 -8.07 -3.99
C VAL A 485 24.43 -8.56 -5.42
N HIS A 486 25.00 -7.73 -6.28
CA HIS A 486 25.38 -8.17 -7.64
C HIS A 486 26.40 -9.29 -7.64
N LEU A 487 27.38 -9.25 -6.70
CA LEU A 487 28.34 -10.34 -6.56
C LEU A 487 27.65 -11.64 -6.11
N LEU A 488 26.79 -11.58 -5.09
CA LEU A 488 26.06 -12.76 -4.61
C LEU A 488 25.14 -13.37 -5.68
N LEU A 489 24.47 -12.53 -6.47
CA LEU A 489 23.63 -13.00 -7.59
C LEU A 489 24.49 -13.65 -8.71
N LYS A 490 25.65 -13.07 -9.00
CA LYS A 490 26.60 -13.65 -9.95
C LYS A 490 27.08 -15.02 -9.47
N GLU A 491 27.48 -15.13 -8.19
CA GLU A 491 27.95 -16.39 -7.60
C GLU A 491 26.84 -17.46 -7.55
N ALA A 492 25.59 -17.05 -7.43
CA ALA A 492 24.42 -17.93 -7.53
C ALA A 492 24.13 -18.37 -8.99
N GLY A 493 24.83 -17.81 -9.99
CA GLY A 493 24.63 -18.11 -11.39
C GLY A 493 23.39 -17.48 -12.00
N CYS A 494 22.94 -16.31 -11.50
CA CYS A 494 21.78 -15.60 -12.05
C CYS A 494 22.00 -15.26 -13.52
N PRO A 495 21.14 -15.78 -14.44
CA PRO A 495 21.38 -15.66 -15.88
C PRO A 495 20.86 -14.36 -16.48
N PHE A 496 20.22 -13.49 -15.71
CA PHE A 496 19.62 -12.23 -16.15
C PHE A 496 20.05 -11.06 -15.28
N ALA A 497 19.98 -9.86 -15.84
CA ALA A 497 20.26 -8.62 -15.13
C ALA A 497 19.03 -8.23 -14.29
N LEU A 498 19.10 -8.47 -12.97
CA LEU A 498 18.06 -8.08 -12.04
C LEU A 498 18.30 -6.64 -11.57
N PRO A 499 17.28 -5.75 -11.59
CA PRO A 499 17.40 -4.44 -10.97
C PRO A 499 17.67 -4.57 -9.45
N VAL A 500 18.73 -3.92 -8.97
CA VAL A 500 19.05 -3.81 -7.56
C VAL A 500 18.79 -2.37 -7.14
N ALA A 501 17.86 -2.20 -6.20
CA ALA A 501 17.39 -0.91 -5.74
C ALA A 501 17.87 -0.62 -4.31
N PRO A 502 18.81 0.31 -4.11
CA PRO A 502 19.10 0.80 -2.77
C PRO A 502 17.88 1.53 -2.21
N LEU A 503 17.53 1.25 -0.96
CA LEU A 503 16.50 1.96 -0.19
C LEU A 503 17.17 2.90 0.80
N PHE A 504 16.95 4.20 0.62
CA PHE A 504 17.40 5.24 1.54
C PHE A 504 16.28 5.55 2.53
N GLU A 505 16.50 5.25 3.81
CA GLU A 505 15.43 5.20 4.83
C GLU A 505 15.54 6.25 5.92
N THR A 506 16.75 6.53 6.40
CA THR A 506 16.97 7.51 7.48
C THR A 506 17.19 8.91 6.91
N LEU A 507 17.18 9.93 7.78
CA LEU A 507 17.50 11.29 7.37
C LEU A 507 18.89 11.38 6.74
N ASP A 508 19.87 10.72 7.34
CA ASP A 508 21.24 10.70 6.85
C ASP A 508 21.36 9.96 5.51
N ASP A 509 20.68 8.81 5.35
CA ASP A 509 20.67 8.07 4.08
C ASP A 509 20.10 8.91 2.95
N LEU A 510 18.98 9.61 3.20
CA LEU A 510 18.34 10.50 2.22
C LEU A 510 19.24 11.69 1.85
N ASN A 511 19.93 12.28 2.81
CA ASN A 511 20.86 13.38 2.57
C ASN A 511 22.11 12.97 1.78
N ASN A 512 22.51 11.69 1.84
CA ASN A 512 23.70 11.15 1.16
C ASN A 512 23.35 10.36 -0.11
N ALA A 513 22.08 10.24 -0.48
CA ALA A 513 21.60 9.38 -1.57
C ALA A 513 22.25 9.70 -2.92
N ASP A 514 22.38 10.98 -3.27
CA ASP A 514 22.97 11.42 -4.54
C ASP A 514 24.49 11.19 -4.59
N ASP A 515 25.21 11.33 -3.48
CA ASP A 515 26.62 10.99 -3.39
C ASP A 515 26.86 9.50 -3.62
N VAL A 516 26.08 8.64 -2.98
CA VAL A 516 26.14 7.18 -3.16
C VAL A 516 25.89 6.82 -4.63
N MET A 517 24.83 7.38 -5.21
CA MET A 517 24.48 7.11 -6.61
C MET A 517 25.50 7.69 -7.59
N THR A 518 26.05 8.86 -7.31
CA THR A 518 27.15 9.44 -8.12
C THR A 518 28.37 8.53 -8.14
N GLN A 519 28.77 7.99 -6.96
CA GLN A 519 29.88 7.05 -6.88
C GLN A 519 29.59 5.75 -7.65
N LEU A 520 28.41 5.16 -7.50
CA LEU A 520 28.01 3.96 -8.23
C LEU A 520 28.02 4.17 -9.74
N LEU A 521 27.43 5.26 -10.22
CA LEU A 521 27.34 5.58 -11.64
C LEU A 521 28.69 5.94 -12.28
N ASN A 522 29.72 6.22 -11.49
CA ASN A 522 31.09 6.41 -11.95
C ASN A 522 31.88 5.09 -12.04
N ILE A 523 31.32 3.96 -11.58
CA ILE A 523 31.95 2.64 -11.73
C ILE A 523 31.61 2.08 -13.11
N ASP A 524 32.59 1.91 -13.99
CA ASP A 524 32.39 1.46 -15.38
C ASP A 524 31.66 0.12 -15.47
N TRP A 525 32.03 -0.84 -14.63
CA TRP A 525 31.33 -2.13 -14.57
C TRP A 525 29.85 -1.95 -14.29
N TYR A 526 29.52 -1.12 -13.29
CA TYR A 526 28.14 -0.88 -12.89
C TYR A 526 27.32 -0.19 -13.97
N ARG A 527 27.87 0.85 -14.59
CA ARG A 527 27.22 1.54 -15.72
C ARG A 527 26.92 0.62 -16.88
N GLY A 528 27.86 -0.26 -17.21
CA GLY A 528 27.66 -1.27 -18.26
C GLY A 528 26.58 -2.28 -17.90
N PHE A 529 26.54 -2.71 -16.63
CA PHE A 529 25.59 -3.71 -16.15
C PHE A 529 24.15 -3.22 -16.13
N ILE A 530 23.89 -2.00 -15.65
CA ILE A 530 22.54 -1.44 -15.51
C ILE A 530 21.89 -1.03 -16.85
N GLN A 531 22.63 -1.03 -17.94
CA GLN A 531 22.15 -0.73 -19.30
C GLN A 531 21.33 0.57 -19.38
N GLY A 532 21.78 1.61 -18.69
CA GLY A 532 21.14 2.93 -18.68
C GLY A 532 19.85 3.06 -17.89
N LYS A 533 19.55 2.10 -17.01
CA LYS A 533 18.35 2.14 -16.14
C LYS A 533 18.74 1.92 -14.69
N GLN A 534 18.24 2.77 -13.82
CA GLN A 534 18.44 2.66 -12.37
C GLN A 534 17.14 2.79 -11.62
N MET A 535 16.96 1.94 -10.61
CA MET A 535 15.88 2.04 -9.63
C MET A 535 16.44 2.44 -8.28
N VAL A 536 15.82 3.41 -7.62
CA VAL A 536 16.16 3.84 -6.26
C VAL A 536 14.88 3.91 -5.44
N MET A 537 14.89 3.33 -4.25
CA MET A 537 13.74 3.36 -3.36
C MET A 537 13.88 4.46 -2.31
N ILE A 538 12.82 5.22 -2.12
CA ILE A 538 12.71 6.28 -1.11
C ILE A 538 11.89 5.76 0.06
N GLY A 539 12.46 5.78 1.27
CA GLY A 539 11.80 5.38 2.51
C GLY A 539 11.02 6.52 3.13
N TYR A 540 9.78 6.23 3.55
CA TYR A 540 8.88 7.23 4.14
C TYR A 540 8.69 7.03 5.64
N SER A 541 8.37 5.81 6.07
CA SER A 541 8.00 5.53 7.46
C SER A 541 9.18 5.62 8.41
N ASP A 542 10.31 5.03 8.04
CA ASP A 542 11.50 4.99 8.90
C ASP A 542 12.13 6.38 8.99
N SER A 543 12.13 7.17 7.91
CA SER A 543 12.60 8.57 7.95
C SER A 543 11.72 9.45 8.83
N ALA A 544 10.40 9.31 8.76
CA ALA A 544 9.48 10.05 9.62
C ALA A 544 9.64 9.66 11.10
N LYS A 545 9.87 8.39 11.40
CA LYS A 545 10.18 7.92 12.75
C LYS A 545 11.54 8.42 13.26
N ASP A 546 12.51 8.59 12.37
CA ASP A 546 13.86 9.08 12.68
C ASP A 546 13.90 10.57 12.98
N ALA A 547 13.22 11.40 12.17
CA ALA A 547 13.41 12.85 12.16
C ALA A 547 12.12 13.67 12.34
N GLY A 548 10.96 13.02 12.44
CA GLY A 548 9.65 13.67 12.37
C GLY A 548 9.17 13.91 10.94
N VAL A 549 7.87 14.13 10.78
CA VAL A 549 7.20 14.14 9.47
C VAL A 549 7.66 15.28 8.56
N MET A 550 7.89 16.47 9.10
CA MET A 550 8.27 17.65 8.31
C MET A 550 9.69 17.50 7.76
N ALA A 551 10.64 17.18 8.62
CA ALA A 551 12.04 16.97 8.24
C ALA A 551 12.20 15.79 7.26
N ALA A 552 11.53 14.69 7.51
CA ALA A 552 11.54 13.52 6.62
C ALA A 552 10.97 13.87 5.24
N SER A 553 9.85 14.57 5.17
CA SER A 553 9.21 14.95 3.89
C SER A 553 10.12 15.86 3.06
N TRP A 554 10.79 16.81 3.70
CA TRP A 554 11.72 17.70 3.02
C TRP A 554 12.98 16.97 2.55
N ALA A 555 13.54 16.08 3.37
CA ALA A 555 14.67 15.26 2.97
C ALA A 555 14.34 14.32 1.79
N GLN A 556 13.15 13.73 1.78
CA GLN A 556 12.64 12.93 0.66
C GLN A 556 12.53 13.76 -0.63
N TYR A 557 12.01 14.98 -0.55
CA TYR A 557 11.89 15.88 -1.69
C TYR A 557 13.29 16.25 -2.24
N ARG A 558 14.21 16.65 -1.38
CA ARG A 558 15.60 16.99 -1.77
C ARG A 558 16.33 15.81 -2.37
N ALA A 559 16.21 14.63 -1.76
CA ALA A 559 16.84 13.41 -2.26
C ALA A 559 16.37 13.06 -3.67
N GLN A 560 15.05 13.11 -3.91
CA GLN A 560 14.49 12.87 -5.24
C GLN A 560 15.01 13.88 -6.27
N ASP A 561 14.97 15.17 -5.94
CA ASP A 561 15.44 16.25 -6.82
C ASP A 561 16.94 16.09 -7.18
N ALA A 562 17.77 15.74 -6.20
CA ALA A 562 19.19 15.47 -6.42
C ALA A 562 19.44 14.21 -7.27
N LEU A 563 18.75 13.10 -6.97
CA LEU A 563 18.85 11.84 -7.71
C LEU A 563 18.43 11.98 -9.17
N ILE A 564 17.39 12.77 -9.47
CA ILE A 564 16.97 13.07 -10.83
C ILE A 564 18.11 13.73 -11.60
N LYS A 565 18.71 14.78 -11.04
CA LYS A 565 19.82 15.54 -11.64
C LYS A 565 21.07 14.66 -11.83
N THR A 566 21.39 13.85 -10.85
CA THR A 566 22.53 12.91 -10.89
C THR A 566 22.35 11.88 -12.00
N CYS A 567 21.18 11.25 -12.11
CA CYS A 567 20.91 10.27 -13.17
C CYS A 567 20.82 10.90 -14.55
N GLU A 568 20.20 12.08 -14.71
CA GLU A 568 20.15 12.84 -15.97
C GLU A 568 21.55 13.18 -16.44
N LYS A 569 22.43 13.66 -15.55
CA LYS A 569 23.82 13.96 -15.87
C LYS A 569 24.62 12.71 -16.31
N ALA A 570 24.30 11.57 -15.73
CA ALA A 570 24.90 10.29 -16.10
C ALA A 570 24.29 9.65 -17.36
N GLY A 571 23.21 10.20 -17.93
CA GLY A 571 22.47 9.62 -19.04
C GLY A 571 21.74 8.32 -18.69
N VAL A 572 21.29 8.20 -17.45
CA VAL A 572 20.62 7.02 -16.90
C VAL A 572 19.15 7.35 -16.62
N ALA A 573 18.24 6.51 -17.09
CA ALA A 573 16.82 6.60 -16.77
C ALA A 573 16.58 6.15 -15.34
N LEU A 574 16.07 7.07 -14.49
CA LEU A 574 15.77 6.81 -13.09
C LEU A 574 14.31 6.39 -12.92
N THR A 575 14.07 5.29 -12.22
CA THR A 575 12.77 4.93 -11.67
C THR A 575 12.81 5.12 -10.17
N LEU A 576 12.02 6.05 -9.65
CA LEU A 576 11.85 6.24 -8.22
C LEU A 576 10.79 5.25 -7.70
N PHE A 577 11.19 4.45 -6.73
CA PHE A 577 10.31 3.52 -6.06
C PHE A 577 9.88 4.10 -4.70
N HIS A 578 8.60 4.43 -4.58
CA HIS A 578 8.06 5.06 -3.38
C HIS A 578 7.60 4.01 -2.38
N GLY A 579 8.37 3.86 -1.29
CA GLY A 579 7.98 3.04 -0.14
C GLY A 579 6.98 3.77 0.73
N ARG A 580 5.74 3.90 0.28
CA ARG A 580 4.73 4.65 1.01
C ARG A 580 4.47 4.05 2.39
N GLY A 581 4.88 4.76 3.41
CA GLY A 581 4.39 4.61 4.76
C GLY A 581 3.62 5.86 5.16
N GLY A 582 2.29 5.83 5.18
CA GLY A 582 1.47 6.85 5.84
C GLY A 582 1.31 8.22 5.19
N SER A 583 2.26 8.71 4.40
CA SER A 583 2.26 10.11 4.00
C SER A 583 1.55 10.42 2.68
N ILE A 584 1.48 9.48 1.74
CA ILE A 584 0.82 9.72 0.46
C ILE A 584 -0.32 8.72 0.28
N GLY A 585 -1.56 9.15 0.45
CA GLY A 585 -2.76 8.34 0.25
C GLY A 585 -3.16 7.46 1.43
N ARG A 586 -2.50 7.56 2.59
CA ARG A 586 -3.03 7.02 3.85
C ARG A 586 -4.03 7.98 4.46
N GLY A 587 -5.10 7.43 5.01
CA GLY A 587 -6.06 8.19 5.77
C GLY A 587 -6.93 9.16 4.97
N GLY A 588 -6.95 9.07 3.63
CA GLY A 588 -7.86 9.83 2.79
C GLY A 588 -7.26 11.06 2.07
N ALA A 589 -5.92 11.27 2.15
CA ALA A 589 -5.31 12.32 1.33
C ALA A 589 -5.49 12.02 -0.16
N PRO A 590 -5.86 13.00 -0.99
CA PRO A 590 -6.03 12.79 -2.42
C PRO A 590 -4.73 12.31 -3.05
N ALA A 591 -4.70 11.09 -3.59
CA ALA A 591 -3.50 10.49 -4.20
C ALA A 591 -2.99 11.34 -5.38
N HIS A 592 -3.88 12.01 -6.10
CA HIS A 592 -3.56 12.94 -7.17
C HIS A 592 -2.68 14.12 -6.69
N ALA A 593 -3.14 14.86 -5.67
CA ALA A 593 -2.37 15.98 -5.10
C ALA A 593 -1.00 15.54 -4.56
N ALA A 594 -0.96 14.36 -3.96
CA ALA A 594 0.26 13.77 -3.43
C ALA A 594 1.28 13.43 -4.52
N LEU A 595 0.86 12.97 -5.69
CA LEU A 595 1.75 12.73 -6.83
C LEU A 595 2.25 14.04 -7.45
N LEU A 596 1.39 15.05 -7.57
CA LEU A 596 1.77 16.38 -8.06
C LEU A 596 2.65 17.15 -7.06
N SER A 597 2.74 16.72 -5.82
CA SER A 597 3.61 17.33 -4.80
C SER A 597 5.08 16.88 -4.87
N GLN A 598 5.40 15.94 -5.74
CA GLN A 598 6.78 15.46 -5.91
C GLN A 598 7.61 16.46 -6.75
N PRO A 599 8.95 16.37 -6.69
CA PRO A 599 9.80 17.22 -7.54
C PRO A 599 9.49 17.05 -9.04
N PRO A 600 9.62 18.10 -9.85
CA PRO A 600 9.49 18.01 -11.30
C PRO A 600 10.40 16.91 -11.87
N GLY A 601 9.86 16.08 -12.76
CA GLY A 601 10.61 15.00 -13.39
C GLY A 601 10.69 13.69 -12.59
N SER A 602 10.18 13.66 -11.35
CA SER A 602 10.21 12.46 -10.51
C SER A 602 9.41 11.27 -11.06
N LEU A 603 8.43 11.55 -11.94
CA LEU A 603 7.57 10.52 -12.55
C LEU A 603 7.91 10.24 -14.03
N LYS A 604 8.99 10.78 -14.57
CA LYS A 604 9.44 10.49 -15.96
C LYS A 604 9.72 9.02 -16.22
N GLY A 605 10.28 8.32 -15.23
CA GLY A 605 10.53 6.86 -15.29
C GLY A 605 9.31 6.01 -14.96
N GLY A 606 8.12 6.62 -14.89
CA GLY A 606 6.89 5.99 -14.40
C GLY A 606 6.72 6.06 -12.89
N LEU A 607 5.61 5.55 -12.40
CA LEU A 607 5.32 5.42 -10.96
C LEU A 607 5.56 3.98 -10.52
N ARG A 608 6.43 3.80 -9.54
CA ARG A 608 6.53 2.54 -8.79
C ARG A 608 6.28 2.80 -7.31
N VAL A 609 5.25 2.16 -6.76
CA VAL A 609 4.79 2.49 -5.41
C VAL A 609 4.27 1.26 -4.67
N THR A 610 4.61 1.17 -3.36
CA THR A 610 3.98 0.17 -2.49
C THR A 610 2.55 0.58 -2.16
N GLU A 611 1.64 -0.38 -2.26
CA GLU A 611 0.29 -0.28 -1.71
C GLU A 611 0.17 -1.22 -0.52
N GLN A 612 -0.23 -0.68 0.62
CA GLN A 612 -0.37 -1.49 1.84
C GLN A 612 -1.74 -2.14 1.93
N GLY A 613 -1.80 -3.25 2.65
CA GLY A 613 -2.94 -4.14 2.68
C GLY A 613 -4.29 -3.48 2.92
N GLU A 614 -4.40 -2.52 3.87
CA GLU A 614 -5.64 -1.76 4.07
C GLU A 614 -6.03 -0.93 2.86
N MET A 615 -5.04 -0.31 2.20
CA MET A 615 -5.27 0.50 1.01
C MET A 615 -5.55 -0.37 -0.22
N ILE A 616 -4.98 -1.57 -0.29
CA ILE A 616 -5.27 -2.52 -1.36
C ILE A 616 -6.76 -2.83 -1.38
N ARG A 617 -7.36 -3.14 -0.23
CA ARG A 617 -8.80 -3.36 -0.14
C ARG A 617 -9.61 -2.13 -0.56
N PHE A 618 -9.20 -0.96 -0.10
CA PHE A 618 -9.90 0.30 -0.37
C PHE A 618 -9.82 0.71 -1.85
N LYS A 619 -8.66 0.51 -2.50
CA LYS A 619 -8.39 0.94 -3.87
C LYS A 619 -8.63 -0.14 -4.93
N PHE A 620 -8.51 -1.42 -4.54
CA PHE A 620 -8.51 -2.57 -5.45
C PHE A 620 -9.38 -3.72 -4.95
N GLY A 621 -10.30 -3.47 -4.03
CA GLY A 621 -11.17 -4.51 -3.46
C GLY A 621 -12.33 -4.90 -4.37
N LEU A 622 -12.66 -4.08 -5.36
CA LEU A 622 -13.73 -4.26 -6.36
C LEU A 622 -13.22 -3.84 -7.74
N PRO A 623 -13.71 -4.44 -8.84
CA PRO A 623 -13.34 -4.04 -10.19
C PRO A 623 -13.59 -2.55 -10.49
N GLU A 624 -14.72 -2.00 -10.10
CA GLU A 624 -15.11 -0.60 -10.33
C GLU A 624 -14.17 0.36 -9.57
N VAL A 625 -13.80 0.02 -8.34
CA VAL A 625 -12.82 0.80 -7.55
C VAL A 625 -11.43 0.73 -8.18
N THR A 626 -11.07 -0.42 -8.75
CA THR A 626 -9.82 -0.60 -9.48
C THR A 626 -9.75 0.32 -10.69
N ILE A 627 -10.81 0.38 -11.50
CA ILE A 627 -10.91 1.27 -12.67
C ILE A 627 -10.67 2.72 -12.24
N SER A 628 -11.41 3.18 -11.25
CA SER A 628 -11.29 4.53 -10.72
C SER A 628 -9.89 4.84 -10.16
N SER A 629 -9.28 3.89 -9.43
CA SER A 629 -7.94 4.06 -8.87
C SER A 629 -6.87 4.14 -9.96
N LEU A 630 -6.95 3.30 -10.99
CA LEU A 630 -6.01 3.32 -12.10
C LEU A 630 -6.18 4.57 -12.98
N ALA A 631 -7.41 5.05 -13.19
CA ALA A 631 -7.68 6.31 -13.88
C ALA A 631 -7.04 7.51 -13.15
N LEU A 632 -7.15 7.54 -11.82
CA LEU A 632 -6.53 8.57 -10.99
C LEU A 632 -5.01 8.55 -11.11
N TYR A 633 -4.36 7.38 -10.98
CA TYR A 633 -2.91 7.27 -11.15
C TYR A 633 -2.46 7.68 -12.54
N THR A 634 -3.17 7.22 -13.57
CA THR A 634 -2.88 7.56 -14.97
C THR A 634 -2.97 9.07 -15.20
N GLY A 635 -4.06 9.70 -14.74
CA GLY A 635 -4.26 11.14 -14.84
C GLY A 635 -3.18 11.94 -14.14
N ALA A 636 -2.85 11.57 -12.91
CA ALA A 636 -1.83 12.26 -12.13
C ALA A 636 -0.43 12.17 -12.75
N ILE A 637 -0.06 11.01 -13.31
CA ILE A 637 1.25 10.82 -13.95
C ILE A 637 1.33 11.60 -15.27
N LEU A 638 0.28 11.56 -16.08
CA LEU A 638 0.24 12.33 -17.32
C LEU A 638 0.30 13.83 -17.03
N GLU A 639 -0.45 14.30 -16.04
CA GLU A 639 -0.43 15.70 -15.62
C GLU A 639 0.96 16.11 -15.10
N ALA A 640 1.57 15.33 -14.21
CA ALA A 640 2.88 15.62 -13.65
C ALA A 640 4.01 15.65 -14.70
N ASN A 641 3.90 14.85 -15.75
CA ASN A 641 4.89 14.80 -16.82
C ASN A 641 4.67 15.89 -17.90
N LEU A 642 3.42 16.22 -18.20
CA LEU A 642 3.06 17.18 -19.26
C LEU A 642 2.90 18.62 -18.74
N LEU A 643 2.48 18.77 -17.50
CA LEU A 643 2.34 20.03 -16.77
C LEU A 643 3.07 19.92 -15.43
N PRO A 644 4.40 19.78 -15.44
CA PRO A 644 5.15 19.57 -14.20
C PRO A 644 4.90 20.69 -13.19
N PRO A 645 4.89 20.35 -11.89
CA PRO A 645 4.76 21.34 -10.84
C PRO A 645 5.89 22.37 -10.93
N PRO A 646 5.68 23.62 -10.47
CA PRO A 646 6.70 24.65 -10.53
C PRO A 646 7.92 24.29 -9.67
N GLU A 647 9.11 24.64 -10.14
CA GLU A 647 10.31 24.60 -9.32
C GLU A 647 10.16 25.53 -8.12
N PRO A 648 10.47 25.06 -6.91
CA PRO A 648 10.40 25.94 -5.73
C PRO A 648 11.44 27.05 -5.78
N LYS A 649 11.05 28.24 -5.36
CA LYS A 649 11.94 29.41 -5.26
C LYS A 649 13.09 29.13 -4.28
N LYS A 650 14.23 29.76 -4.49
CA LYS A 650 15.40 29.58 -3.59
C LYS A 650 15.09 29.94 -2.13
N GLU A 651 14.35 31.03 -1.94
CA GLU A 651 13.94 31.46 -0.61
C GLU A 651 12.96 30.49 0.06
N TRP A 652 12.16 29.76 -0.70
CA TRP A 652 11.29 28.70 -0.18
C TRP A 652 12.07 27.48 0.26
N ARG A 653 13.09 27.10 -0.53
CA ARG A 653 14.00 25.99 -0.15
C ARG A 653 14.75 26.33 1.14
N ALA A 654 15.29 27.56 1.26
CA ALA A 654 15.98 28.00 2.46
C ALA A 654 15.04 28.02 3.68
N LEU A 655 13.80 28.50 3.51
CA LEU A 655 12.83 28.47 4.61
C LEU A 655 12.46 27.02 4.99
N MET A 656 12.33 26.11 4.02
CA MET A 656 12.10 24.67 4.33
C MET A 656 13.27 24.04 5.07
N ASP A 657 14.52 24.43 4.79
CA ASP A 657 15.67 23.96 5.56
C ASP A 657 15.56 24.40 7.02
N ASP A 658 15.24 25.67 7.29
CA ASP A 658 15.01 26.21 8.64
C ASP A 658 13.85 25.46 9.35
N LEU A 659 12.72 25.29 8.66
CA LEU A 659 11.55 24.56 9.19
C LEU A 659 11.89 23.10 9.53
N SER A 660 12.65 22.45 8.65
CA SER A 660 13.07 21.06 8.81
C SER A 660 13.99 20.90 10.02
N ASP A 661 14.97 21.77 10.18
CA ASP A 661 15.93 21.73 11.28
C ASP A 661 15.25 21.94 12.64
N THR A 662 14.38 22.95 12.74
CA THR A 662 13.59 23.22 13.95
C THR A 662 12.66 22.03 14.28
N SER A 663 11.97 21.52 13.29
CA SER A 663 11.05 20.39 13.46
C SER A 663 11.77 19.12 13.91
N CYS A 664 12.91 18.79 13.29
CA CYS A 664 13.74 17.63 13.64
C CYS A 664 14.28 17.74 15.07
N LYS A 665 14.80 18.93 15.44
CA LYS A 665 15.32 19.18 16.78
C LYS A 665 14.25 18.98 17.85
N MET A 666 13.05 19.52 17.63
CA MET A 666 11.95 19.34 18.58
C MET A 666 11.53 17.87 18.67
N TYR A 667 11.32 17.21 17.52
CA TYR A 667 10.93 15.80 17.49
C TYR A 667 11.92 14.93 18.24
N ARG A 668 13.23 15.04 17.94
CA ARG A 668 14.28 14.24 18.58
C ARG A 668 14.43 14.60 20.07
N GLY A 669 14.26 15.87 20.43
CA GLY A 669 14.26 16.31 21.81
C GLY A 669 13.22 15.61 22.68
N TYR A 670 12.01 15.42 22.17
CA TYR A 670 10.98 14.64 22.86
C TYR A 670 11.23 13.14 22.77
N VAL A 671 11.42 12.59 21.57
CA VAL A 671 11.38 11.13 21.34
C VAL A 671 12.66 10.42 21.77
N ARG A 672 13.82 11.08 21.67
CA ARG A 672 15.12 10.45 21.94
C ARG A 672 15.82 10.96 23.19
N GLU A 673 15.67 12.24 23.49
CA GLU A 673 16.46 12.90 24.54
C GLU A 673 15.68 12.99 25.85
N ASN A 674 14.34 12.98 25.82
CA ASN A 674 13.53 13.03 27.03
C ASN A 674 13.42 11.63 27.67
N PRO A 675 13.95 11.41 28.90
CA PRO A 675 13.90 10.10 29.54
C PRO A 675 12.48 9.66 29.93
N ASP A 676 11.56 10.60 30.11
CA ASP A 676 10.16 10.32 30.47
C ASP A 676 9.31 9.89 29.28
N PHE A 677 9.79 10.07 28.05
CA PHE A 677 9.01 9.85 26.87
C PHE A 677 8.67 8.37 26.65
N VAL A 678 9.61 7.45 26.76
CA VAL A 678 9.35 6.02 26.58
C VAL A 678 8.43 5.45 27.65
N PRO A 679 8.60 5.75 28.94
CA PRO A 679 7.61 5.40 29.97
C PRO A 679 6.23 5.95 29.71
N TYR A 680 6.11 7.23 29.33
CA TYR A 680 4.85 7.84 28.94
C TYR A 680 4.19 7.14 27.74
N PHE A 681 4.94 6.91 26.67
CA PHE A 681 4.46 6.23 25.48
C PHE A 681 3.86 4.85 25.81
N ARG A 682 4.58 4.04 26.58
CA ARG A 682 4.11 2.70 26.97
C ARG A 682 2.89 2.73 27.87
N ALA A 683 2.78 3.74 28.72
CA ALA A 683 1.61 3.90 29.57
C ALA A 683 0.40 4.42 28.81
N ALA A 684 0.58 5.47 28.01
CA ALA A 684 -0.51 6.18 27.33
C ALA A 684 -1.07 5.46 26.08
N THR A 685 -0.39 4.41 25.59
CA THR A 685 -0.81 3.69 24.38
C THR A 685 -0.90 2.18 24.62
N PRO A 686 -1.59 1.43 23.76
CA PRO A 686 -1.63 -0.04 23.83
C PRO A 686 -0.41 -0.71 23.18
N GLU A 687 0.79 -0.09 23.20
CA GLU A 687 1.98 -0.63 22.52
C GLU A 687 2.30 -2.07 22.90
N LEU A 688 2.22 -2.37 24.19
CA LEU A 688 2.51 -3.71 24.71
C LEU A 688 1.45 -4.72 24.29
N GLU A 689 0.20 -4.31 24.27
CA GLU A 689 -0.94 -5.13 23.90
C GLU A 689 -1.00 -5.40 22.39
N LEU A 690 -0.50 -4.47 21.55
CA LEU A 690 -0.34 -4.70 20.12
C LEU A 690 0.55 -5.90 19.80
N GLY A 691 1.52 -6.21 20.64
CA GLY A 691 2.37 -7.39 20.49
C GLY A 691 1.63 -8.72 20.61
N LYS A 692 0.48 -8.73 21.31
CA LYS A 692 -0.39 -9.90 21.50
C LYS A 692 -1.34 -10.14 20.31
N LEU A 693 -1.58 -9.14 19.49
CA LEU A 693 -2.43 -9.26 18.30
C LEU A 693 -1.77 -10.14 17.24
N PRO A 694 -2.55 -10.98 16.54
CA PRO A 694 -2.08 -11.74 15.38
C PRO A 694 -1.97 -10.82 14.14
N LEU A 695 -1.20 -9.74 14.28
CA LEU A 695 -0.80 -8.88 13.17
C LEU A 695 -0.06 -9.70 12.12
N GLY A 696 0.38 -9.15 11.00
CA GLY A 696 1.03 -9.89 9.92
C GLY A 696 2.14 -10.87 10.33
N SER A 697 2.73 -11.59 9.40
CA SER A 697 3.77 -12.61 9.64
C SER A 697 5.03 -12.03 10.29
N ARG A 698 5.25 -10.72 10.16
CA ARG A 698 6.42 -9.98 10.62
C ARG A 698 6.35 -9.62 12.11
N PRO A 699 7.42 -9.82 12.91
CA PRO A 699 7.47 -9.37 14.31
C PRO A 699 7.32 -7.84 14.44
N ALA A 700 6.61 -7.38 15.47
CA ALA A 700 6.39 -5.95 15.72
C ALA A 700 7.66 -5.20 16.13
N LYS A 701 8.64 -5.88 16.75
CA LYS A 701 9.91 -5.33 17.23
C LYS A 701 11.09 -6.00 16.53
N ARG A 702 12.13 -5.22 16.24
CA ARG A 702 13.44 -5.75 15.76
C ARG A 702 14.23 -6.42 16.87
N LYS A 703 14.18 -5.86 18.09
CA LYS A 703 14.80 -6.42 19.31
C LYS A 703 13.77 -6.45 20.45
N PRO A 704 13.61 -7.56 21.19
CA PRO A 704 12.60 -7.70 22.23
C PRO A 704 12.61 -6.63 23.32
N ASN A 705 13.82 -6.21 23.78
CA ASN A 705 14.01 -5.32 24.91
C ASN A 705 14.49 -3.90 24.53
N GLY A 706 14.37 -3.49 23.27
CA GLY A 706 14.80 -2.16 22.81
C GLY A 706 13.79 -1.06 23.13
N GLY A 707 14.24 0.20 23.05
CA GLY A 707 13.39 1.40 23.13
C GLY A 707 12.62 1.66 21.84
N VAL A 708 12.25 2.93 21.59
CA VAL A 708 11.50 3.35 20.37
C VAL A 708 12.25 2.98 19.09
N GLU A 709 13.58 3.00 19.10
CA GLU A 709 14.44 2.64 17.96
C GLU A 709 14.25 1.19 17.51
N SER A 710 13.91 0.27 18.42
CA SER A 710 13.65 -1.14 18.10
C SER A 710 12.25 -1.41 17.54
N LEU A 711 11.31 -0.50 17.76
CA LEU A 711 9.97 -0.59 17.19
C LEU A 711 10.02 -0.38 15.68
N ARG A 712 9.18 -1.11 14.95
CA ARG A 712 8.94 -0.82 13.55
C ARG A 712 8.04 0.41 13.40
N ALA A 713 8.17 1.10 12.27
CA ALA A 713 7.43 2.35 12.04
C ALA A 713 5.91 2.18 12.10
N ILE A 714 5.37 1.06 11.59
CA ILE A 714 3.92 0.82 11.58
C ILE A 714 3.35 0.60 12.99
N PRO A 715 3.88 -0.31 13.83
CA PRO A 715 3.46 -0.42 15.23
C PRO A 715 3.62 0.89 16.03
N TRP A 716 4.65 1.68 15.73
CA TRP A 716 4.85 2.99 16.34
C TRP A 716 3.69 3.96 16.04
N ILE A 717 3.35 4.12 14.76
CA ILE A 717 2.25 5.01 14.36
C ILE A 717 0.91 4.44 14.84
N PHE A 718 0.73 3.13 14.74
CA PHE A 718 -0.52 2.46 15.13
C PHE A 718 -0.85 2.64 16.61
N ALA A 719 0.15 2.55 17.50
CA ALA A 719 -0.05 2.75 18.93
C ALA A 719 -0.55 4.18 19.24
N TRP A 720 0.02 5.20 18.60
CA TRP A 720 -0.38 6.59 18.79
C TRP A 720 -1.73 6.96 18.16
N THR A 721 -2.14 6.22 17.14
CA THR A 721 -3.48 6.38 16.56
C THR A 721 -4.55 5.95 17.56
N GLN A 722 -4.27 4.95 18.41
CA GLN A 722 -5.22 4.39 19.36
C GLN A 722 -5.62 5.38 20.46
N ASN A 723 -4.71 6.19 20.95
CA ASN A 723 -5.03 7.19 22.00
C ASN A 723 -5.43 8.56 21.43
N ARG A 724 -5.62 8.68 20.13
CA ARG A 724 -6.05 9.89 19.44
C ARG A 724 -5.09 11.09 19.52
N LEU A 725 -3.88 10.94 20.07
CA LEU A 725 -2.87 11.98 20.03
C LEU A 725 -2.17 12.04 18.67
N MET A 726 -2.06 10.92 17.97
CA MET A 726 -1.47 10.79 16.63
C MET A 726 -0.08 11.44 16.50
N LEU A 727 0.67 11.42 17.56
CA LEU A 727 1.92 12.15 17.76
C LEU A 727 2.94 12.07 16.61
N PRO A 728 3.25 10.88 16.03
CA PRO A 728 4.26 10.78 14.97
C PRO A 728 3.92 11.56 13.70
N ALA A 729 2.64 11.85 13.48
CA ALA A 729 2.17 12.48 12.24
C ALA A 729 2.25 14.01 12.27
N TRP A 730 2.56 14.63 13.41
CA TRP A 730 2.58 16.09 13.54
C TRP A 730 3.73 16.64 14.41
N LEU A 731 4.24 15.85 15.39
CA LEU A 731 5.20 16.38 16.37
C LEU A 731 6.41 17.02 15.68
N GLY A 732 6.66 18.26 16.03
CA GLY A 732 7.72 19.10 15.49
C GLY A 732 7.31 19.96 14.29
N ALA A 733 6.32 19.56 13.49
CA ALA A 733 5.95 20.27 12.28
C ALA A 733 5.50 21.72 12.56
N GLY A 734 4.61 21.89 13.54
CA GLY A 734 4.11 23.21 13.91
C GLY A 734 5.16 24.11 14.57
N ALA A 735 6.15 23.55 15.25
CA ALA A 735 7.21 24.32 15.89
C ALA A 735 8.01 25.16 14.89
N GLY A 736 8.42 24.53 13.77
CA GLY A 736 9.09 25.25 12.70
C GLY A 736 8.23 26.35 12.11
N LEU A 737 6.94 26.05 11.86
CA LEU A 737 5.98 27.04 11.35
C LEU A 737 5.81 28.22 12.32
N GLN A 738 5.68 27.96 13.61
CA GLN A 738 5.56 29.01 14.64
C GLN A 738 6.80 29.91 14.72
N GLU A 739 8.00 29.33 14.65
CA GLU A 739 9.23 30.11 14.62
C GLU A 739 9.32 31.00 13.38
N ALA A 740 8.94 30.50 12.21
CA ALA A 740 8.92 31.26 10.98
C ALA A 740 7.90 32.43 11.04
N VAL A 741 6.72 32.20 11.60
CA VAL A 741 5.71 33.27 11.83
C VAL A 741 6.25 34.32 12.79
N LYS A 742 6.87 33.93 13.92
CA LYS A 742 7.51 34.84 14.87
C LYS A 742 8.65 35.64 14.22
N ALA A 743 9.34 35.09 13.25
CA ALA A 743 10.38 35.74 12.47
C ALA A 743 9.83 36.64 11.36
N GLY A 744 8.51 36.84 11.29
CA GLY A 744 7.85 37.71 10.30
C GLY A 744 7.76 37.12 8.89
N LYS A 745 7.86 35.79 8.75
CA LYS A 745 7.81 35.07 7.45
C LYS A 745 6.41 34.52 7.12
N GLN A 746 5.34 35.00 7.78
CA GLN A 746 3.98 34.47 7.56
C GLN A 746 3.54 34.64 6.10
N ASP A 747 3.70 35.81 5.48
CA ASP A 747 3.32 36.04 4.08
C ASP A 747 4.04 35.08 3.12
N GLN A 748 5.30 34.71 3.45
CA GLN A 748 6.07 33.73 2.67
C GLN A 748 5.50 32.33 2.82
N LEU A 749 5.10 31.92 4.02
CA LEU A 749 4.45 30.63 4.26
C LEU A 749 3.10 30.51 3.56
N GLU A 750 2.29 31.56 3.58
CA GLU A 750 1.01 31.65 2.87
C GLU A 750 1.22 31.54 1.35
N ALA A 751 2.24 32.25 0.82
CA ALA A 751 2.61 32.13 -0.59
C ALA A 751 3.08 30.71 -0.97
N MET A 752 3.88 30.06 -0.11
CA MET A 752 4.27 28.66 -0.30
C MET A 752 3.06 27.72 -0.28
N CYS A 753 2.12 27.94 0.63
CA CYS A 753 0.89 27.13 0.73
C CYS A 753 0.03 27.26 -0.54
N ARG A 754 -0.11 28.46 -1.09
CA ARG A 754 -0.89 28.74 -2.29
C ARG A 754 -0.23 28.26 -3.58
N ASP A 755 1.09 28.46 -3.73
CA ASP A 755 1.78 28.38 -5.02
C ASP A 755 2.70 27.17 -5.18
N TRP A 756 2.98 26.41 -4.11
CA TRP A 756 3.87 25.25 -4.14
C TRP A 756 3.18 23.96 -3.69
N PRO A 757 2.84 23.06 -4.63
CA PRO A 757 2.09 21.82 -4.35
C PRO A 757 2.69 20.93 -3.25
N PHE A 758 4.01 20.89 -3.13
CA PHE A 758 4.67 20.16 -2.05
C PHE A 758 4.25 20.71 -0.68
N PHE A 759 4.35 22.02 -0.49
CA PHE A 759 4.07 22.64 0.80
C PHE A 759 2.57 22.61 1.13
N SER A 760 1.71 22.96 0.15
CA SER A 760 0.26 22.91 0.36
C SER A 760 -0.22 21.52 0.73
N THR A 761 0.32 20.48 0.09
CA THR A 761 -0.01 19.09 0.44
C THR A 761 0.44 18.74 1.86
N ARG A 762 1.60 19.23 2.33
CA ARG A 762 2.04 19.02 3.72
C ARG A 762 1.11 19.69 4.72
N ILE A 763 0.68 20.92 4.47
CA ILE A 763 -0.29 21.63 5.31
C ILE A 763 -1.63 20.88 5.34
N ALA A 764 -2.19 20.51 4.19
CA ALA A 764 -3.44 19.75 4.10
C ALA A 764 -3.37 18.38 4.83
N MET A 765 -2.21 17.73 4.80
CA MET A 765 -2.02 16.48 5.57
C MET A 765 -1.98 16.71 7.08
N LEU A 766 -1.39 17.81 7.54
CA LEU A 766 -1.43 18.17 8.95
C LEU A 766 -2.87 18.45 9.40
N GLU A 767 -3.64 19.19 8.61
CA GLU A 767 -5.06 19.43 8.90
C GLU A 767 -5.85 18.12 9.04
N MET A 768 -5.64 17.18 8.13
CA MET A 768 -6.31 15.87 8.19
C MET A 768 -5.93 15.09 9.46
N VAL A 769 -4.66 15.13 9.86
CA VAL A 769 -4.20 14.51 11.11
C VAL A 769 -4.86 15.18 12.31
N PHE A 770 -4.90 16.51 12.33
CA PHE A 770 -5.52 17.28 13.40
C PHE A 770 -7.03 17.05 13.50
N ALA A 771 -7.72 16.91 12.37
CA ALA A 771 -9.15 16.57 12.34
C ALA A 771 -9.45 15.17 12.94
N LYS A 772 -8.47 14.27 12.92
CA LYS A 772 -8.57 12.94 13.53
C LYS A 772 -8.07 12.90 14.97
N ALA A 773 -7.17 13.81 15.35
CA ALA A 773 -6.68 13.92 16.72
C ALA A 773 -7.77 14.42 17.65
N ASP A 774 -7.65 14.10 18.93
CA ASP A 774 -8.63 14.50 19.94
C ASP A 774 -7.95 14.76 21.29
N LEU A 775 -7.88 16.03 21.67
CA LEU A 775 -7.21 16.49 22.89
C LEU A 775 -7.88 15.92 24.15
N TRP A 776 -9.21 15.87 24.15
CA TRP A 776 -9.97 15.35 25.28
C TRP A 776 -9.76 13.83 25.48
N LEU A 777 -9.80 13.05 24.39
CA LEU A 777 -9.55 11.63 24.49
C LEU A 777 -8.10 11.34 24.90
N ALA A 778 -7.13 12.06 24.35
CA ALA A 778 -5.72 11.93 24.74
C ALA A 778 -5.53 12.24 26.24
N GLU A 779 -6.19 13.30 26.77
CA GLU A 779 -6.20 13.61 28.21
C GLU A 779 -6.84 12.50 29.03
N TYR A 780 -7.95 11.92 28.56
CA TYR A 780 -8.62 10.81 29.24
C TYR A 780 -7.71 9.58 29.35
N TYR A 781 -6.96 9.24 28.29
CA TYR A 781 -5.96 8.16 28.36
C TYR A 781 -4.88 8.47 29.40
N ASP A 782 -4.37 9.70 29.45
CA ASP A 782 -3.41 10.10 30.47
C ASP A 782 -3.97 9.94 31.90
N GLN A 783 -5.15 10.47 32.14
CA GLN A 783 -5.80 10.40 33.47
C GLN A 783 -6.09 8.96 33.91
N ARG A 784 -6.36 8.06 32.95
CA ARG A 784 -6.77 6.69 33.25
C ARG A 784 -5.59 5.72 33.35
N LEU A 785 -4.51 5.94 32.57
CA LEU A 785 -3.46 4.96 32.36
C LEU A 785 -2.08 5.42 32.81
N VAL A 786 -1.82 6.72 32.83
CA VAL A 786 -0.47 7.27 33.03
C VAL A 786 -0.27 7.67 34.50
N ASP A 787 0.92 7.38 35.05
CA ASP A 787 1.29 7.86 36.35
C ASP A 787 1.30 9.39 36.42
N LYS A 788 0.86 9.95 37.55
CA LYS A 788 0.75 11.41 37.74
C LYS A 788 2.06 12.16 37.53
N SER A 789 3.20 11.52 37.80
CA SER A 789 4.51 12.11 37.57
C SER A 789 4.81 12.43 36.09
N LEU A 790 4.15 11.71 35.17
CA LEU A 790 4.30 11.89 33.70
C LEU A 790 3.20 12.76 33.09
N TRP A 791 2.18 13.17 33.84
CA TRP A 791 1.11 14.04 33.32
C TRP A 791 1.62 15.37 32.76
N PRO A 792 2.65 16.02 33.32
CA PRO A 792 3.18 17.26 32.73
C PRO A 792 3.65 17.08 31.29
N LEU A 793 4.25 15.94 30.95
CA LEU A 793 4.66 15.64 29.58
C LEU A 793 3.44 15.49 28.64
N GLY A 794 2.42 14.76 29.09
CA GLY A 794 1.16 14.64 28.33
C GLY A 794 0.50 15.98 28.08
N GLN A 795 0.46 16.87 29.10
CA GLN A 795 -0.08 18.22 28.97
C GLN A 795 0.74 19.07 27.98
N GLN A 796 2.06 19.02 28.06
CA GLN A 796 2.94 19.73 27.10
C GLN A 796 2.68 19.30 25.66
N LEU A 797 2.50 18.00 25.41
CA LEU A 797 2.21 17.47 24.07
C LEU A 797 0.84 17.92 23.57
N ARG A 798 -0.18 17.93 24.42
CA ARG A 798 -1.52 18.43 24.04
C ARG A 798 -1.52 19.95 23.79
N ASP A 799 -0.83 20.74 24.61
CA ASP A 799 -0.69 22.18 24.41
C ASP A 799 0.04 22.49 23.10
N GLN A 800 1.08 21.71 22.77
CA GLN A 800 1.77 21.83 21.50
C GLN A 800 0.83 21.50 20.33
N LEU A 801 0.05 20.43 20.40
CA LEU A 801 -0.92 20.07 19.37
C LEU A 801 -1.94 21.20 19.16
N ALA A 802 -2.49 21.76 20.24
CA ALA A 802 -3.44 22.87 20.17
C ALA A 802 -2.81 24.13 19.52
N SER A 803 -1.53 24.38 19.78
CA SER A 803 -0.78 25.48 19.17
C SER A 803 -0.48 25.23 17.68
N ASP A 804 -0.15 23.98 17.34
CA ASP A 804 0.14 23.57 15.95
C ASP A 804 -1.12 23.68 15.07
N ILE A 805 -2.29 23.31 15.60
CA ILE A 805 -3.57 23.50 14.89
C ILE A 805 -3.78 24.98 14.54
N LYS A 806 -3.52 25.90 15.47
CA LYS A 806 -3.71 27.34 15.22
C LYS A 806 -2.80 27.88 14.13
N VAL A 807 -1.53 27.52 14.15
CA VAL A 807 -0.56 28.02 13.15
C VAL A 807 -0.85 27.45 11.76
N VAL A 808 -1.26 26.19 11.67
CA VAL A 808 -1.61 25.56 10.40
C VAL A 808 -2.83 26.21 9.78
N LEU A 809 -3.91 26.44 10.55
CA LEU A 809 -5.10 27.15 10.08
C LEU A 809 -4.76 28.59 9.61
N THR A 810 -3.86 29.28 10.32
CA THR A 810 -3.41 30.61 9.92
C THR A 810 -2.71 30.57 8.56
N ILE A 811 -1.81 29.62 8.33
CA ILE A 811 -1.04 29.50 7.07
C ILE A 811 -1.92 29.03 5.91
N ALA A 812 -2.86 28.12 6.18
CA ALA A 812 -3.85 27.67 5.20
C ALA A 812 -4.86 28.76 4.85
N ASN A 813 -5.02 29.76 5.71
CA ASN A 813 -6.08 30.80 5.66
C ASN A 813 -7.47 30.17 5.78
N ASP A 814 -7.61 29.12 6.60
CA ASP A 814 -8.84 28.40 6.85
C ASP A 814 -9.44 28.76 8.21
N ALA A 815 -10.76 28.85 8.27
CA ALA A 815 -11.49 29.05 9.53
C ALA A 815 -11.62 27.76 10.34
N HIS A 816 -11.70 26.64 9.66
CA HIS A 816 -11.89 25.31 10.24
C HIS A 816 -11.02 24.27 9.52
N LEU A 817 -10.63 23.22 10.26
CA LEU A 817 -9.89 22.10 9.69
C LEU A 817 -10.65 21.43 8.54
N MET A 818 -9.95 21.15 7.44
CA MET A 818 -10.50 20.47 6.25
C MET A 818 -11.58 21.28 5.52
N GLU A 819 -11.52 22.60 5.52
CA GLU A 819 -12.52 23.47 4.86
C GLU A 819 -12.59 23.20 3.36
N ASP A 820 -11.46 22.93 2.72
CA ASP A 820 -11.35 22.59 1.29
C ASP A 820 -11.80 21.16 0.95
N LEU A 821 -11.97 20.29 1.96
CA LEU A 821 -12.34 18.87 1.79
C LEU A 821 -13.55 18.51 2.68
N PRO A 822 -14.70 19.16 2.48
CA PRO A 822 -15.85 19.06 3.37
C PRO A 822 -16.39 17.63 3.48
N TRP A 823 -16.26 16.81 2.44
CA TRP A 823 -16.70 15.40 2.50
C TRP A 823 -15.84 14.57 3.45
N ILE A 824 -14.52 14.81 3.49
CA ILE A 824 -13.62 14.13 4.44
C ILE A 824 -13.93 14.56 5.87
N ALA A 825 -14.16 15.87 6.08
CA ALA A 825 -14.59 16.39 7.38
C ALA A 825 -15.88 15.74 7.87
N GLU A 826 -16.88 15.61 7.00
CA GLU A 826 -18.16 14.96 7.29
C GLU A 826 -17.98 13.45 7.60
N SER A 827 -17.17 12.75 6.82
CA SER A 827 -16.86 11.33 7.03
C SER A 827 -16.16 11.11 8.39
N ILE A 828 -15.22 11.98 8.77
CA ILE A 828 -14.55 11.92 10.08
C ILE A 828 -15.57 12.19 11.21
N ALA A 829 -16.37 13.23 11.07
CA ALA A 829 -17.37 13.59 12.08
C ALA A 829 -18.40 12.48 12.30
N LEU A 830 -18.88 11.85 11.23
CA LEU A 830 -19.80 10.72 11.29
C LEU A 830 -19.20 9.56 12.09
N ARG A 831 -17.95 9.19 11.80
CA ARG A 831 -17.28 8.05 12.46
C ARG A 831 -16.88 8.34 13.90
N ASN A 832 -16.55 9.57 14.25
CA ASN A 832 -16.15 9.93 15.59
C ASN A 832 -17.22 9.58 16.64
N VAL A 833 -18.50 9.72 16.33
CA VAL A 833 -19.62 9.35 17.23
C VAL A 833 -19.53 7.87 17.65
N TYR A 834 -18.97 7.01 16.82
CA TYR A 834 -18.85 5.57 17.06
C TYR A 834 -17.43 5.16 17.51
N THR A 835 -16.42 5.94 17.15
CA THR A 835 -15.03 5.67 17.53
C THR A 835 -14.74 6.12 18.95
N ASP A 836 -15.32 7.23 19.43
CA ASP A 836 -15.08 7.76 20.76
C ASP A 836 -15.50 6.78 21.88
N PRO A 837 -16.67 6.11 21.80
CA PRO A 837 -17.00 5.07 22.77
C PRO A 837 -15.99 3.94 22.80
N LEU A 838 -15.44 3.55 21.65
CA LEU A 838 -14.40 2.54 21.58
C LEU A 838 -13.10 3.02 22.22
N ASN A 839 -12.72 4.29 22.06
CA ASN A 839 -11.54 4.86 22.71
C ASN A 839 -11.70 4.87 24.24
N VAL A 840 -12.83 5.35 24.75
CA VAL A 840 -13.12 5.37 26.20
C VAL A 840 -13.13 3.96 26.76
N LEU A 841 -13.81 3.03 26.09
CA LEU A 841 -13.86 1.63 26.48
C LEU A 841 -12.47 0.99 26.44
N GLN A 842 -11.66 1.30 25.44
CA GLN A 842 -10.29 0.80 25.32
C GLN A 842 -9.42 1.24 26.49
N ALA A 843 -9.47 2.53 26.87
CA ALA A 843 -8.74 3.03 28.03
C ALA A 843 -9.15 2.31 29.32
N GLU A 844 -10.45 2.04 29.50
CA GLU A 844 -10.95 1.27 30.64
C GLU A 844 -10.46 -0.18 30.61
N LEU A 845 -10.49 -0.84 29.45
CA LEU A 845 -10.04 -2.22 29.29
C LEU A 845 -8.53 -2.36 29.52
N LEU A 846 -7.73 -1.39 29.02
CA LEU A 846 -6.30 -1.31 29.30
C LEU A 846 -6.03 -1.16 30.79
N HIS A 847 -6.79 -0.29 31.46
CA HIS A 847 -6.69 -0.11 32.90
C HIS A 847 -6.98 -1.41 33.66
N ARG A 848 -8.10 -2.09 33.35
CA ARG A 848 -8.46 -3.38 33.98
C ARG A 848 -7.44 -4.47 33.68
N SER A 849 -6.97 -4.57 32.44
CA SER A 849 -6.00 -5.59 32.01
C SER A 849 -4.64 -5.42 32.71
N ARG A 850 -4.17 -4.17 32.84
CA ARG A 850 -2.85 -3.87 33.43
C ARG A 850 -2.82 -3.98 34.95
N GLN A 851 -3.95 -3.98 35.61
CA GLN A 851 -4.04 -4.15 37.09
C GLN A 851 -4.02 -5.62 37.53
N GLN A 852 -4.17 -6.57 36.63
CA GLN A 852 -4.27 -7.99 36.91
C GLN A 852 -3.11 -8.76 36.30
N GLU A 853 -2.48 -9.65 37.07
CA GLU A 853 -1.43 -10.53 36.53
C GLU A 853 -2.00 -11.52 35.49
N HIS A 854 -3.24 -11.96 35.66
CA HIS A 854 -4.01 -12.79 34.74
C HIS A 854 -5.35 -12.12 34.43
N PRO A 855 -5.43 -11.27 33.38
CA PRO A 855 -6.67 -10.60 33.00
C PRO A 855 -7.79 -11.57 32.61
N ASP A 856 -9.04 -11.18 32.86
CA ASP A 856 -10.22 -11.94 32.40
C ASP A 856 -10.20 -12.02 30.86
N ALA A 857 -10.38 -13.22 30.31
CA ALA A 857 -10.37 -13.46 28.86
C ALA A 857 -11.40 -12.59 28.10
N ARG A 858 -12.53 -12.22 28.74
CA ARG A 858 -13.54 -11.31 28.16
C ARG A 858 -13.00 -9.90 28.01
N VAL A 859 -12.21 -9.42 28.99
CA VAL A 859 -11.54 -8.11 28.95
C VAL A 859 -10.52 -8.10 27.82
N GLU A 860 -9.67 -9.12 27.71
CA GLU A 860 -8.68 -9.20 26.63
C GLU A 860 -9.32 -9.28 25.25
N GLN A 861 -10.38 -10.09 25.08
CA GLN A 861 -11.08 -10.19 23.81
C GLN A 861 -11.75 -8.87 23.41
N ALA A 862 -12.42 -8.20 24.35
CA ALA A 862 -13.02 -6.89 24.10
C ALA A 862 -11.96 -5.84 23.76
N LEU A 863 -10.81 -5.86 24.45
CA LEU A 863 -9.68 -4.97 24.15
C LEU A 863 -9.19 -5.13 22.71
N MET A 864 -9.02 -6.36 22.23
CA MET A 864 -8.61 -6.62 20.85
C MET A 864 -9.63 -6.06 19.84
N VAL A 865 -10.93 -6.22 20.14
CA VAL A 865 -12.01 -5.67 19.29
C VAL A 865 -11.98 -4.14 19.29
N THR A 866 -11.72 -3.48 20.42
CA THR A 866 -11.59 -2.01 20.45
C THR A 866 -10.41 -1.51 19.63
N ILE A 867 -9.26 -2.20 19.66
CA ILE A 867 -8.08 -1.84 18.85
C ILE A 867 -8.44 -1.90 17.35
N ALA A 868 -9.09 -2.99 16.92
CA ALA A 868 -9.55 -3.13 15.55
C ALA A 868 -10.59 -2.06 15.16
N GLY A 869 -11.55 -1.80 16.04
CA GLY A 869 -12.61 -0.83 15.81
C GLY A 869 -12.09 0.61 15.71
N VAL A 870 -11.18 1.02 16.59
CA VAL A 870 -10.53 2.35 16.52
C VAL A 870 -9.74 2.48 15.23
N ALA A 871 -8.99 1.46 14.81
CA ALA A 871 -8.27 1.46 13.53
C ALA A 871 -9.23 1.63 12.33
N ALA A 872 -10.35 0.90 12.33
CA ALA A 872 -11.39 1.03 11.30
C ALA A 872 -12.02 2.43 11.29
N GLY A 873 -12.31 2.99 12.47
CA GLY A 873 -12.86 4.34 12.63
C GLY A 873 -11.91 5.43 12.15
N MET A 874 -10.63 5.29 12.43
CA MET A 874 -9.61 6.26 11.99
C MET A 874 -9.24 6.12 10.52
N ARG A 875 -9.55 5.01 9.87
CA ARG A 875 -9.01 4.64 8.54
C ARG A 875 -7.50 4.85 8.47
N ASN A 876 -6.84 4.56 9.55
CA ASN A 876 -5.40 4.72 9.68
C ASN A 876 -4.86 3.63 10.59
N THR A 877 -4.05 2.82 10.02
CA THR A 877 -3.46 1.67 10.69
C THR A 877 -1.93 1.79 10.78
N GLY A 878 -1.44 2.99 10.50
CA GLY A 878 -0.02 3.28 10.62
C GLY A 878 0.61 4.04 9.46
#